data_dfb648bed191cd7c2a931832f1adcc14
#
_entry.id   dfb648bed191cd7c2a931832f1adcc14
#
_cell.length_a   1.000
_cell.length_b   1.000
_cell.length_c   1.000
_cell.angle_alpha   90.00
_cell.angle_beta   90.00
_cell.angle_gamma   90.00
#
_symmetry.space_group_name_H-M   'P 1'
#
loop_
_entity.id
_entity.type
_entity.pdbx_description
1 polymer ?
#
loop_
_entity_poly.entity_id
_entity_poly.type
_entity_poly.pdbx_seq_one_letter_code
_entity_poly.pdbx_strand_id
1 'polypeptide(L)'
;MAKGYINGIYSKTFLDGREFQSWLSDTSAQLAGEGRSGWAGVNAEGNSDYPNGSYVFLIRFEPQESVKNLKVTLKLGPAGILNASSSRPLAYKFLTSESSAYENAGTSTPRDGTFYFTSPSVEISAPDAQYAAGDVYLYVWNGASSIQNNYTSLDRGDIIGAYTNGYTLSFNKNGGSGGTDSVSVDTGEPLPDIDLPYKSYDIRFYSNDGSGKSTYQSCPSAFQGYFTSTSGGTQYYGADGKGLIPFPGSADTTLYAHWTPGSIQLPAATREGYSFAGWYTASSGGAYVGAAGDSYTPTGSTNLYARWTELSYRWQFHPVTARGNSADSVVRGIWSGFVGGREVLCAACNGYLWELEQREDGDWGKTACGAIDTSSDVHMFGFGGNMYLQNGSEYKVWDGSSLSDVAGYRPMVAVSVPPAGGGTPLEQINKLCGLRRARFSPDGTQKVFVLPERGLASIDYVRSTATGEELTGWTADTASGKLTFTTAPAEGVNSLEIGWTVPEDTAADIRAMRYAELYNGAQDSRIFVYGDGTNRAFHTGVDYDGTPRADYFPELGVVHVGDSNTPITAMIRHYDRLLAFKLDSAWSISYSAITLTDGSVTAGFYVTPVNRSIGNCAPGQAVLVENRPRTLDGRSIVEWRSASSSGNITGDERNAERISQRVDETIRSFDLATARTFYDKYAHEYYVIGADGTALVHGIEPDAWYVYTNLAATCLINYKDELYYGTSDGQLRHFSDEYFSDEGEPIDAYWESGSMPFDREFKRKYSAMLWVGIKPEDHGYLAVTAETDRSSDFAERSFSTGDAAGVPEMNRIKLKAKKFTYYKLKLSNNTADTTATVVSVDLRVRGAGYVR
;
A
#
# COMPACT_ATOMS: atom_id res chain seq x y z
N MET A 1 -17.17 -17.34 64.17
CA MET A 1 -17.48 -16.94 62.78
C MET A 1 -16.46 -15.91 62.36
N ALA A 2 -15.75 -16.16 61.31
CA ALA A 2 -14.76 -15.21 60.80
C ALA A 2 -15.48 -14.17 59.92
N LYS A 3 -15.39 -12.91 60.32
CA LYS A 3 -15.88 -11.75 59.57
C LYS A 3 -14.79 -11.29 58.63
N GLY A 4 -15.02 -11.35 57.34
CA GLY A 4 -14.03 -10.91 56.35
C GLY A 4 -14.25 -9.50 55.91
N TYR A 5 -13.31 -8.62 56.16
CA TYR A 5 -13.26 -7.29 55.65
C TYR A 5 -12.07 -7.12 54.71
N ILE A 6 -12.27 -6.49 53.58
CA ILE A 6 -11.23 -6.07 52.68
C ILE A 6 -11.06 -4.56 52.82
N ASN A 7 -9.86 -4.05 53.12
CA ASN A 7 -9.59 -2.66 53.39
C ASN A 7 -8.83 -2.03 52.23
N GLY A 8 -9.42 -1.01 51.62
CA GLY A 8 -8.76 -0.20 50.58
C GLY A 8 -9.67 0.93 50.11
N ILE A 9 -9.11 2.09 49.86
CA ILE A 9 -9.82 3.20 49.25
C ILE A 9 -9.52 3.20 47.76
N TYR A 10 -10.58 3.14 46.97
CA TYR A 10 -10.49 3.27 45.52
C TYR A 10 -11.29 4.48 45.09
N SER A 11 -10.64 5.37 44.30
CA SER A 11 -11.35 6.38 43.55
C SER A 11 -11.39 5.89 42.09
N LYS A 12 -12.57 5.68 41.53
CA LYS A 12 -12.78 5.35 40.12
C LYS A 12 -13.87 6.28 39.53
N THR A 13 -13.58 6.69 38.30
CA THR A 13 -14.54 7.42 37.48
C THR A 13 -15.60 6.45 36.95
N PHE A 14 -16.88 6.77 37.13
CA PHE A 14 -17.99 5.97 36.60
C PHE A 14 -18.16 6.20 35.09
N LEU A 15 -18.90 5.33 34.44
CA LEU A 15 -19.23 5.44 33.02
C LEU A 15 -19.89 6.74 32.62
N ASP A 16 -20.51 7.42 33.56
CA ASP A 16 -21.14 8.76 33.41
C ASP A 16 -20.19 9.92 33.78
N GLY A 17 -18.92 9.66 34.05
CA GLY A 17 -17.94 10.67 34.40
C GLY A 17 -17.90 11.11 35.86
N ARG A 18 -18.72 10.52 36.71
CA ARG A 18 -18.76 10.87 38.15
C ARG A 18 -17.78 10.07 38.97
N GLU A 19 -17.20 10.66 40.00
CA GLU A 19 -16.30 9.98 40.92
C GLU A 19 -17.05 9.24 42.02
N PHE A 20 -16.63 8.02 42.29
CA PHE A 20 -17.15 7.18 43.36
C PHE A 20 -16.02 6.64 44.19
N GLN A 21 -16.08 6.83 45.49
CA GLN A 21 -15.10 6.22 46.39
C GLN A 21 -15.64 4.90 46.91
N SER A 22 -14.92 3.82 46.67
CA SER A 22 -15.21 2.54 47.28
C SER A 22 -14.16 2.19 48.31
N TRP A 23 -14.58 1.69 49.43
CA TRP A 23 -13.62 1.10 50.36
C TRP A 23 -13.88 -0.39 50.48
N LEU A 24 -12.76 -1.07 50.53
CA LEU A 24 -12.76 -2.46 50.88
C LEU A 24 -12.08 -2.59 52.21
N SER A 25 -12.78 -3.05 53.20
CA SER A 25 -12.22 -3.28 54.50
C SER A 25 -11.53 -4.66 54.48
N ASP A 26 -10.19 -4.68 54.49
CA ASP A 26 -9.42 -5.91 54.49
C ASP A 26 -9.02 -6.34 55.90
N THR A 27 -9.67 -7.36 56.36
CA THR A 27 -9.23 -8.11 57.51
C THR A 27 -8.71 -9.50 57.10
N SER A 28 -7.98 -9.53 55.98
CA SER A 28 -7.45 -10.77 55.40
C SER A 28 -6.65 -11.61 56.44
N ALA A 29 -5.96 -10.94 57.34
CA ALA A 29 -5.32 -11.60 58.46
C ALA A 29 -6.29 -12.27 59.46
N GLN A 30 -7.50 -11.75 59.61
CA GLN A 30 -8.52 -12.33 60.51
C GLN A 30 -9.36 -13.42 59.82
N LEU A 31 -9.55 -13.31 58.51
CA LEU A 31 -10.21 -14.34 57.71
C LEU A 31 -9.38 -15.56 57.51
N ALA A 32 -8.12 -15.39 57.42
CA ALA A 32 -7.30 -16.47 56.94
C ALA A 32 -6.77 -17.34 58.07
N GLY A 33 -6.76 -16.92 59.34
CA GLY A 33 -6.10 -17.73 60.38
C GLY A 33 -4.78 -18.40 59.95
N GLU A 34 -4.40 -18.25 58.69
CA GLU A 34 -3.36 -19.05 58.03
C GLU A 34 -2.52 -18.25 57.00
N GLY A 35 -2.41 -16.91 57.14
CA GLY A 35 -1.48 -16.15 56.32
C GLY A 35 -1.81 -15.99 54.82
N ARG A 36 -3.04 -16.18 54.39
CA ARG A 36 -3.50 -16.00 53.01
C ARG A 36 -3.94 -14.57 52.79
N SER A 37 -3.02 -13.69 52.60
CA SER A 37 -3.30 -12.28 52.30
C SER A 37 -4.05 -12.14 50.97
N GLY A 38 -5.11 -11.35 50.98
CA GLY A 38 -5.87 -11.02 49.75
C GLY A 38 -7.04 -11.91 49.46
N TRP A 39 -7.47 -12.69 50.42
CA TRP A 39 -8.47 -13.70 50.28
C TRP A 39 -9.68 -13.42 51.16
N ALA A 40 -10.80 -13.33 50.57
CA ALA A 40 -12.06 -13.46 51.26
C ALA A 40 -12.78 -14.61 50.60
N GLY A 41 -12.78 -15.76 51.18
CA GLY A 41 -13.33 -16.99 50.62
C GLY A 41 -14.35 -17.63 51.47
N VAL A 42 -15.32 -18.25 50.86
CA VAL A 42 -16.19 -19.20 51.50
C VAL A 42 -15.44 -20.54 51.46
N ASN A 43 -14.94 -20.99 52.59
CA ASN A 43 -14.15 -22.21 52.67
C ASN A 43 -15.02 -23.44 52.39
N ALA A 44 -14.52 -24.23 51.51
CA ALA A 44 -15.21 -25.37 50.98
C ALA A 44 -14.80 -26.69 51.59
N GLU A 45 -13.66 -26.78 52.14
CA GLU A 45 -13.22 -28.00 52.75
C GLU A 45 -13.59 -27.94 54.25
N GLY A 46 -14.48 -28.79 54.70
CA GLY A 46 -14.89 -28.92 56.07
C GLY A 46 -13.75 -29.00 57.07
N ASN A 47 -13.08 -27.89 57.23
CA ASN A 47 -12.11 -27.70 58.32
C ASN A 47 -12.94 -27.37 59.57
N SER A 48 -12.76 -28.13 60.60
CA SER A 48 -13.49 -28.02 61.84
C SER A 48 -13.36 -26.67 62.55
N ASP A 49 -12.47 -25.84 62.13
CA ASP A 49 -12.19 -24.52 62.68
C ASP A 49 -13.11 -23.42 62.14
N TYR A 50 -13.91 -23.73 61.10
CA TYR A 50 -14.89 -22.81 60.55
C TYR A 50 -16.28 -23.47 60.58
N PRO A 51 -17.08 -23.18 61.55
CA PRO A 51 -18.42 -23.73 61.62
C PRO A 51 -19.27 -23.35 60.43
N ASN A 52 -20.10 -24.33 59.96
CA ASN A 52 -21.05 -24.21 58.88
C ASN A 52 -21.68 -22.84 58.78
N GLY A 53 -21.34 -22.06 57.79
CA GLY A 53 -22.01 -20.82 57.57
C GLY A 53 -21.08 -19.80 56.99
N SER A 54 -20.78 -19.00 57.17
CA SER A 54 -20.99 -17.66 56.74
C SER A 54 -19.74 -16.85 56.81
N TYR A 55 -19.03 -16.91 55.76
CA TYR A 55 -18.12 -15.83 55.47
C TYR A 55 -18.92 -14.69 54.84
N VAL A 56 -18.81 -13.51 55.43
CA VAL A 56 -19.45 -12.30 54.96
C VAL A 56 -18.40 -11.35 54.42
N PHE A 57 -18.54 -11.01 53.17
CA PHE A 57 -17.76 -9.90 52.61
C PHE A 57 -18.53 -8.65 52.87
N LEU A 58 -17.86 -7.65 53.37
CA LEU A 58 -18.41 -6.31 53.53
C LEU A 58 -17.63 -5.36 52.59
N ILE A 59 -18.36 -4.78 51.67
CA ILE A 59 -17.83 -3.74 50.76
C ILE A 59 -18.55 -2.47 51.11
N ARG A 60 -17.79 -1.42 51.44
CA ARG A 60 -18.32 -0.10 51.75
C ARG A 60 -18.05 0.82 50.56
N PHE A 61 -19.07 1.50 50.11
CA PHE A 61 -19.01 2.52 49.08
C PHE A 61 -19.38 3.86 49.72
N GLU A 62 -18.78 4.93 49.26
CA GLU A 62 -19.05 6.27 49.73
C GLU A 62 -19.42 7.18 48.53
N PRO A 63 -20.67 7.07 48.01
CA PRO A 63 -21.13 7.99 46.97
C PRO A 63 -21.05 9.42 47.43
N GLN A 64 -20.49 10.30 46.60
CA GLN A 64 -20.39 11.73 46.92
C GLN A 64 -21.74 12.46 46.78
N GLU A 65 -22.68 11.86 46.09
CA GLU A 65 -24.00 12.36 45.82
C GLU A 65 -25.07 11.26 45.97
N SER A 66 -26.33 11.64 45.92
CA SER A 66 -27.42 10.67 45.94
C SER A 66 -27.48 9.85 44.68
N VAL A 67 -27.53 8.54 44.81
CA VAL A 67 -27.47 7.59 43.70
C VAL A 67 -28.68 6.71 43.60
N LYS A 68 -29.11 6.39 42.35
CA LYS A 68 -30.17 5.42 42.05
C LYS A 68 -29.59 4.31 41.20
N ASN A 69 -30.29 3.19 41.11
CA ASN A 69 -29.94 2.06 40.24
C ASN A 69 -28.47 1.63 40.39
N LEU A 70 -28.01 1.57 41.64
CA LEU A 70 -26.64 1.21 41.94
C LEU A 70 -26.37 -0.23 41.49
N LYS A 71 -25.33 -0.40 40.65
CA LYS A 71 -24.85 -1.69 40.21
C LYS A 71 -23.40 -1.84 40.63
N VAL A 72 -23.02 -3.05 41.02
CA VAL A 72 -21.66 -3.36 41.43
C VAL A 72 -21.16 -4.54 40.66
N THR A 73 -20.05 -4.38 39.99
CA THR A 73 -19.34 -5.49 39.33
C THR A 73 -18.34 -6.08 40.30
N LEU A 74 -18.51 -7.37 40.58
CA LEU A 74 -17.57 -8.14 41.37
C LEU A 74 -16.79 -9.10 40.45
N LYS A 75 -15.50 -9.21 40.69
CA LYS A 75 -14.62 -10.11 39.92
C LYS A 75 -14.02 -11.15 40.83
N LEU A 76 -13.85 -12.36 40.29
CA LEU A 76 -13.13 -13.43 40.98
C LEU A 76 -11.66 -13.04 41.14
N GLY A 77 -11.14 -13.13 42.36
CA GLY A 77 -9.74 -12.97 42.64
C GLY A 77 -8.87 -14.11 42.09
N PRO A 78 -7.53 -13.96 42.11
CA PRO A 78 -6.61 -14.92 41.49
C PRO A 78 -6.73 -16.36 42.01
N ALA A 79 -7.22 -16.51 43.21
CA ALA A 79 -7.45 -17.82 43.82
C ALA A 79 -8.92 -18.24 43.82
N GLY A 80 -9.79 -17.49 43.15
CA GLY A 80 -11.23 -17.78 43.07
C GLY A 80 -11.52 -18.98 42.19
N ILE A 81 -12.27 -19.94 42.73
CA ILE A 81 -12.77 -21.08 41.94
C ILE A 81 -14.20 -20.79 41.49
N LEU A 82 -14.39 -20.87 40.17
CA LEU A 82 -15.69 -20.72 39.55
C LEU A 82 -16.51 -21.97 39.80
N ASN A 83 -17.41 -21.95 40.80
CA ASN A 83 -18.39 -23.03 41.02
C ASN A 83 -19.75 -22.57 40.48
N ALA A 84 -19.88 -22.59 39.17
CA ALA A 84 -21.06 -22.16 38.44
C ALA A 84 -22.24 -23.11 38.66
N SER A 85 -22.98 -22.91 39.73
CA SER A 85 -24.17 -23.71 40.00
C SER A 85 -25.23 -22.84 40.67
N SER A 86 -26.42 -22.80 40.09
CA SER A 86 -27.59 -22.19 40.70
C SER A 86 -27.99 -22.77 42.05
N SER A 87 -27.52 -23.96 42.39
CA SER A 87 -27.74 -24.61 43.68
C SER A 87 -26.80 -24.14 44.80
N ARG A 88 -25.82 -23.30 44.47
CA ARG A 88 -24.81 -22.78 45.41
C ARG A 88 -24.57 -21.30 45.21
N PRO A 89 -25.60 -20.46 45.25
CA PRO A 89 -25.47 -19.04 45.03
C PRO A 89 -24.90 -18.31 46.26
N LEU A 90 -24.22 -17.23 46.02
CA LEU A 90 -23.94 -16.19 46.99
C LEU A 90 -25.16 -15.31 47.14
N ALA A 91 -25.46 -14.86 48.36
CA ALA A 91 -26.50 -13.91 48.66
C ALA A 91 -25.91 -12.53 48.92
N TYR A 92 -26.66 -11.48 48.67
CA TYR A 92 -26.21 -10.12 48.89
C TYR A 92 -27.32 -9.21 49.44
N LYS A 93 -26.86 -8.15 50.12
CA LYS A 93 -27.72 -7.10 50.67
C LYS A 93 -27.02 -5.75 50.63
N PHE A 94 -27.71 -4.74 50.14
CA PHE A 94 -27.28 -3.34 50.25
C PHE A 94 -27.97 -2.66 51.46
N LEU A 95 -27.17 -1.92 52.24
CA LEU A 95 -27.61 -1.18 53.40
C LEU A 95 -27.02 0.23 53.41
N THR A 96 -27.69 1.16 54.12
CA THR A 96 -27.21 2.55 54.29
C THR A 96 -26.45 2.76 55.62
N SER A 97 -26.26 1.69 56.38
CA SER A 97 -25.44 1.68 57.59
C SER A 97 -24.91 0.28 57.86
N GLU A 98 -23.77 0.19 58.57
CA GLU A 98 -23.22 -1.08 58.99
C GLU A 98 -24.18 -1.80 59.98
N SER A 99 -24.35 -3.10 59.80
CA SER A 99 -25.30 -3.87 60.57
C SER A 99 -24.70 -5.14 61.09
N SER A 100 -24.65 -5.27 62.45
CA SER A 100 -24.21 -6.48 63.12
C SER A 100 -25.09 -7.70 62.87
N ALA A 101 -26.34 -7.49 62.44
CA ALA A 101 -27.25 -8.54 62.06
C ALA A 101 -26.78 -9.32 60.80
N TYR A 102 -26.03 -8.66 59.95
CA TYR A 102 -25.46 -9.24 58.72
C TYR A 102 -24.05 -9.79 58.93
N GLU A 103 -23.40 -9.56 60.04
CA GLU A 103 -22.09 -10.12 60.37
C GLU A 103 -22.11 -11.65 60.47
N ASN A 104 -23.27 -12.17 60.76
CA ASN A 104 -23.49 -13.62 60.90
C ASN A 104 -24.60 -14.11 59.94
N ALA A 105 -24.66 -13.51 58.76
CA ALA A 105 -25.70 -13.83 57.79
C ALA A 105 -25.68 -15.31 57.37
N GLY A 106 -26.84 -15.93 57.36
CA GLY A 106 -27.04 -17.35 57.02
C GLY A 106 -28.07 -17.50 55.89
N THR A 107 -28.46 -18.75 55.62
CA THR A 107 -29.39 -19.10 54.53
C THR A 107 -30.77 -18.44 54.65
N SER A 108 -31.19 -18.11 55.84
CA SER A 108 -32.49 -17.49 56.15
C SER A 108 -32.40 -15.94 56.36
N THR A 109 -31.22 -15.36 56.32
CA THR A 109 -31.04 -13.91 56.43
C THR A 109 -31.69 -13.17 55.26
N PRO A 110 -32.45 -12.12 55.51
CA PRO A 110 -33.06 -11.30 54.44
C PRO A 110 -32.01 -10.80 53.47
N ARG A 111 -32.28 -10.90 52.15
CA ARG A 111 -31.37 -10.58 51.09
C ARG A 111 -32.05 -9.80 49.97
N ASP A 112 -31.29 -9.03 49.20
CA ASP A 112 -31.78 -8.36 48.01
C ASP A 112 -31.80 -9.32 46.81
N GLY A 113 -30.88 -10.26 46.77
CA GLY A 113 -30.83 -11.28 45.75
C GLY A 113 -29.73 -12.31 45.96
N THR A 114 -29.58 -13.16 44.98
CA THR A 114 -28.50 -14.15 44.91
C THR A 114 -27.84 -14.14 43.57
N PHE A 115 -26.57 -14.49 43.52
CA PHE A 115 -25.79 -14.61 42.29
C PHE A 115 -24.78 -15.76 42.36
N TYR A 116 -24.27 -16.12 41.20
CA TYR A 116 -23.12 -17.02 41.07
C TYR A 116 -22.31 -16.63 39.84
N PHE A 117 -21.01 -16.96 39.89
CA PHE A 117 -20.13 -16.60 38.81
C PHE A 117 -20.25 -17.62 37.64
N THR A 118 -20.72 -17.14 36.49
CA THR A 118 -20.70 -17.87 35.21
C THR A 118 -19.52 -17.44 34.32
N SER A 119 -18.87 -16.34 34.69
CA SER A 119 -17.69 -15.75 34.08
C SER A 119 -16.77 -15.19 35.17
N PRO A 120 -15.56 -14.73 34.88
CA PRO A 120 -14.68 -14.14 35.90
C PRO A 120 -15.27 -12.93 36.63
N SER A 121 -16.34 -12.34 36.11
CA SER A 121 -17.02 -11.19 36.73
C SER A 121 -18.55 -11.39 36.75
N VAL A 122 -19.22 -10.75 37.69
CA VAL A 122 -20.67 -10.71 37.81
C VAL A 122 -21.12 -9.30 38.21
N GLU A 123 -22.18 -8.81 37.59
CA GLU A 123 -22.85 -7.56 37.97
C GLU A 123 -24.03 -7.89 38.89
N ILE A 124 -24.14 -7.20 40.04
CA ILE A 124 -25.25 -7.24 40.94
C ILE A 124 -25.88 -5.87 41.07
N SER A 125 -27.20 -5.81 41.18
CA SER A 125 -27.95 -4.55 41.29
C SER A 125 -28.46 -4.39 42.71
N ALA A 126 -28.36 -3.15 43.22
CA ALA A 126 -29.07 -2.78 44.42
C ALA A 126 -30.58 -2.74 44.14
N PRO A 127 -31.45 -2.92 45.14
CA PRO A 127 -32.87 -2.69 44.98
C PRO A 127 -33.14 -1.29 44.45
N ASP A 128 -34.30 -1.10 43.81
CA ASP A 128 -34.79 0.17 43.29
C ASP A 128 -35.00 1.17 44.42
N ALA A 129 -33.94 1.67 45.01
CA ALA A 129 -33.90 2.61 46.08
C ALA A 129 -32.90 3.73 45.76
N GLN A 130 -33.21 4.91 46.12
CA GLN A 130 -32.29 6.04 46.10
C GLN A 130 -31.44 6.02 47.37
N TYR A 131 -30.13 5.95 47.20
CA TYR A 131 -29.17 6.07 48.28
C TYR A 131 -28.71 7.52 48.37
N ALA A 132 -28.80 8.13 49.56
CA ALA A 132 -28.26 9.47 49.79
C ALA A 132 -26.75 9.48 49.69
N ALA A 133 -26.14 10.65 49.50
CA ALA A 133 -24.68 10.79 49.64
C ALA A 133 -24.23 10.28 51.02
N GLY A 134 -23.16 9.51 51.05
CA GLY A 134 -22.67 8.86 52.26
C GLY A 134 -22.39 7.37 52.04
N ASP A 135 -22.33 6.63 53.13
CA ASP A 135 -21.93 5.24 53.08
C ASP A 135 -23.04 4.31 52.58
N VAL A 136 -22.69 3.44 51.61
CA VAL A 136 -23.48 2.29 51.16
C VAL A 136 -22.68 1.01 51.48
N TYR A 137 -23.29 0.10 52.15
CA TYR A 137 -22.70 -1.15 52.61
C TYR A 137 -23.27 -2.31 51.81
N LEU A 138 -22.41 -3.05 51.09
CA LEU A 138 -22.78 -4.28 50.43
C LEU A 138 -22.25 -5.48 51.20
N TYR A 139 -23.18 -6.27 51.72
CA TYR A 139 -22.88 -7.55 52.37
C TYR A 139 -23.07 -8.67 51.36
N VAL A 140 -22.06 -9.56 51.26
CA VAL A 140 -22.11 -10.75 50.40
C VAL A 140 -21.77 -11.94 51.24
N TRP A 141 -22.61 -12.99 51.22
CA TRP A 141 -22.39 -14.19 52.02
C TRP A 141 -22.86 -15.44 51.27
N ASN A 142 -22.56 -16.62 51.85
CA ASN A 142 -23.02 -17.87 51.28
C ASN A 142 -24.54 -18.01 51.44
N GLY A 143 -25.27 -18.05 50.35
CA GLY A 143 -26.74 -18.23 50.32
C GLY A 143 -27.20 -19.68 50.29
N ALA A 144 -26.31 -20.66 50.23
CA ALA A 144 -26.62 -22.07 50.12
C ALA A 144 -26.67 -22.79 51.51
N SER A 145 -27.47 -23.84 51.60
CA SER A 145 -27.63 -24.62 52.80
C SER A 145 -26.50 -25.61 53.12
N SER A 146 -25.59 -25.87 52.17
CA SER A 146 -24.44 -26.74 52.36
C SER A 146 -23.21 -26.17 51.68
N ILE A 147 -22.11 -26.14 52.43
CA ILE A 147 -20.81 -25.63 51.94
C ILE A 147 -19.89 -26.83 51.70
N GLN A 148 -20.06 -27.52 50.60
CA GLN A 148 -19.02 -28.41 50.15
C GLN A 148 -18.41 -27.83 48.87
N ASN A 149 -17.11 -27.49 48.92
CA ASN A 149 -16.30 -27.09 47.78
C ASN A 149 -16.68 -25.74 47.14
N ASN A 150 -17.17 -24.75 47.88
CA ASN A 150 -17.33 -23.37 47.42
C ASN A 150 -16.22 -22.48 47.93
N TYR A 151 -15.39 -22.08 47.01
CA TYR A 151 -14.19 -21.31 47.26
C TYR A 151 -14.22 -20.07 46.42
N THR A 152 -14.43 -18.91 46.97
CA THR A 152 -14.58 -17.66 46.22
C THR A 152 -13.73 -16.60 46.90
N SER A 153 -12.84 -15.99 46.13
CA SER A 153 -12.19 -14.73 46.44
C SER A 153 -12.66 -13.64 45.54
N LEU A 154 -12.72 -12.45 46.02
CA LEU A 154 -13.02 -11.26 45.20
C LEU A 154 -11.72 -10.51 44.89
N ASP A 155 -11.59 -10.05 43.67
CA ASP A 155 -10.45 -9.23 43.25
C ASP A 155 -10.68 -7.78 43.68
N ARG A 156 -9.76 -7.25 44.46
CA ARG A 156 -9.84 -5.88 44.98
C ARG A 156 -9.70 -4.84 43.89
N GLY A 157 -8.97 -5.17 42.82
CA GLY A 157 -8.66 -4.23 41.74
C GLY A 157 -9.83 -3.88 40.85
N ASP A 158 -10.87 -4.73 40.82
CA ASP A 158 -11.92 -4.66 39.81
C ASP A 158 -13.34 -4.68 40.42
N ILE A 159 -13.53 -4.23 41.66
CA ILE A 159 -14.86 -3.94 42.20
C ILE A 159 -15.25 -2.55 41.73
N ILE A 160 -16.17 -2.50 40.79
CA ILE A 160 -16.64 -1.26 40.16
C ILE A 160 -18.09 -1.06 40.53
N GLY A 161 -18.43 0.11 41.11
CA GLY A 161 -19.78 0.55 41.25
C GLY A 161 -20.16 1.45 40.09
N ALA A 162 -21.35 1.26 39.54
CA ALA A 162 -21.99 2.14 38.57
C ALA A 162 -23.37 2.52 39.07
N TYR A 163 -23.83 3.70 38.75
CA TYR A 163 -25.19 4.11 39.07
C TYR A 163 -25.79 4.98 37.98
N THR A 164 -27.08 5.01 37.91
CA THR A 164 -27.80 5.91 37.02
C THR A 164 -28.69 6.81 37.84
N ASN A 165 -28.56 8.10 37.65
CA ASN A 165 -29.47 9.11 38.22
C ASN A 165 -30.26 9.75 37.11
N GLY A 166 -31.46 10.19 37.44
CA GLY A 166 -32.24 11.09 36.60
C GLY A 166 -32.97 10.42 35.43
N TYR A 167 -33.01 11.14 34.32
CA TYR A 167 -33.82 10.83 33.15
C TYR A 167 -33.07 10.01 32.15
N THR A 168 -33.82 9.22 31.35
CA THR A 168 -33.25 8.43 30.27
C THR A 168 -33.30 9.20 28.95
N LEU A 169 -32.13 9.37 28.32
CA LEU A 169 -32.03 9.76 26.92
C LEU A 169 -31.95 8.50 26.06
N SER A 170 -32.94 8.26 25.24
CA SER A 170 -32.98 7.15 24.30
C SER A 170 -32.58 7.63 22.92
N PHE A 171 -31.76 6.83 22.19
CA PHE A 171 -31.25 7.20 20.89
C PHE A 171 -31.92 6.43 19.77
N ASN A 172 -32.77 7.12 19.01
CA ASN A 172 -33.32 6.58 17.78
C ASN A 172 -32.33 6.79 16.63
N LYS A 173 -31.81 5.72 16.07
CA LYS A 173 -30.77 5.75 15.04
C LYS A 173 -31.28 6.30 13.68
N ASN A 174 -32.56 6.54 13.52
CA ASN A 174 -33.21 7.08 12.32
C ASN A 174 -32.77 6.34 11.04
N GLY A 175 -32.89 5.03 11.10
CA GLY A 175 -32.49 4.12 10.00
C GLY A 175 -31.01 3.73 9.98
N GLY A 176 -30.22 4.11 10.97
CA GLY A 176 -28.87 3.60 11.22
C GLY A 176 -28.85 2.42 12.20
N SER A 177 -27.66 1.93 12.52
CA SER A 177 -27.42 0.79 13.41
C SER A 177 -26.26 1.07 14.36
N GLY A 178 -26.06 0.23 15.37
CA GLY A 178 -24.95 0.35 16.33
C GLY A 178 -25.07 1.58 17.22
N GLY A 179 -23.97 1.94 17.87
CA GLY A 179 -23.91 3.06 18.80
C GLY A 179 -24.65 2.82 20.11
N THR A 180 -24.62 3.78 21.00
CA THR A 180 -25.30 3.76 22.29
C THR A 180 -26.82 3.78 22.10
N ASP A 181 -27.58 3.00 22.89
CA ASP A 181 -29.04 2.95 22.80
C ASP A 181 -29.72 3.94 23.78
N SER A 182 -29.13 4.13 24.93
CA SER A 182 -29.62 5.10 25.93
C SER A 182 -28.52 5.46 26.92
N VAL A 183 -28.68 6.61 27.56
CA VAL A 183 -27.85 7.05 28.69
C VAL A 183 -28.74 7.62 29.77
N SER A 184 -28.30 7.55 31.03
CA SER A 184 -28.97 8.26 32.14
C SER A 184 -28.34 9.64 32.34
N VAL A 185 -29.15 10.64 32.56
CA VAL A 185 -28.74 12.04 32.71
C VAL A 185 -29.58 12.76 33.75
N ASP A 186 -28.95 13.71 34.42
CA ASP A 186 -29.66 14.61 35.34
C ASP A 186 -29.86 15.99 34.71
N THR A 187 -30.91 16.70 35.15
CA THR A 187 -31.17 18.05 34.64
C THR A 187 -30.03 19.00 35.00
N GLY A 188 -29.48 19.68 34.01
CA GLY A 188 -28.41 20.66 34.20
C GLY A 188 -27.00 20.07 34.14
N GLU A 189 -26.85 18.75 34.13
CA GLU A 189 -25.54 18.08 34.04
C GLU A 189 -25.05 17.95 32.60
N PRO A 190 -23.73 17.92 32.39
CA PRO A 190 -23.14 17.64 31.08
C PRO A 190 -23.56 16.25 30.58
N LEU A 191 -23.83 16.17 29.30
CA LEU A 191 -24.17 14.89 28.66
C LEU A 191 -22.92 13.99 28.56
N PRO A 192 -23.00 12.68 28.89
CA PRO A 192 -21.91 11.74 28.76
C PRO A 192 -21.58 11.47 27.28
N ASP A 193 -20.36 11.15 27.00
CA ASP A 193 -19.94 10.73 25.66
C ASP A 193 -20.64 9.42 25.26
N ILE A 194 -20.95 9.27 23.97
CA ILE A 194 -21.68 8.12 23.42
C ILE A 194 -20.92 7.48 22.26
N ASP A 195 -21.13 6.20 22.08
CA ASP A 195 -20.67 5.49 20.88
C ASP A 195 -21.49 5.92 19.65
N LEU A 196 -20.79 6.08 18.54
CA LEU A 196 -21.40 6.57 17.31
C LEU A 196 -22.22 5.48 16.61
N PRO A 197 -23.44 5.82 16.13
CA PRO A 197 -24.17 4.95 15.23
C PRO A 197 -23.56 5.02 13.83
N TYR A 198 -23.85 4.02 13.01
CA TYR A 198 -23.47 4.02 11.60
C TYR A 198 -24.71 3.78 10.72
N LYS A 199 -24.62 4.28 9.48
CA LYS A 199 -25.65 4.08 8.46
C LYS A 199 -24.99 3.95 7.12
N SER A 200 -25.29 2.91 6.41
CA SER A 200 -24.79 2.67 5.05
C SER A 200 -25.87 2.03 4.20
N TYR A 201 -25.78 2.25 2.90
CA TYR A 201 -26.60 1.57 1.90
C TYR A 201 -25.70 0.66 1.04
N ASP A 202 -26.16 -0.53 0.75
CA ASP A 202 -25.48 -1.46 -0.13
C ASP A 202 -25.98 -1.29 -1.55
N ILE A 203 -25.09 -0.94 -2.44
CA ILE A 203 -25.34 -0.82 -3.87
C ILE A 203 -24.73 -2.06 -4.53
N ARG A 204 -25.58 -2.83 -5.18
CA ARG A 204 -25.15 -4.01 -5.93
C ARG A 204 -25.09 -3.70 -7.40
N PHE A 205 -23.95 -3.96 -8.01
CA PHE A 205 -23.66 -3.72 -9.41
C PHE A 205 -23.71 -5.06 -10.16
N TYR A 206 -24.66 -5.22 -11.07
CA TYR A 206 -24.76 -6.39 -11.92
C TYR A 206 -24.09 -6.13 -13.26
N SER A 207 -23.17 -7.00 -13.67
CA SER A 207 -22.49 -6.89 -14.96
C SER A 207 -23.44 -6.95 -16.15
N ASN A 208 -24.59 -7.62 -15.99
CA ASN A 208 -25.66 -7.74 -17.02
C ASN A 208 -25.10 -8.20 -18.39
N ASP A 209 -24.10 -9.06 -18.35
CA ASP A 209 -23.38 -9.63 -19.48
C ASP A 209 -23.84 -11.06 -19.81
N GLY A 210 -24.77 -11.60 -19.04
CA GLY A 210 -25.26 -12.97 -19.11
C GLY A 210 -24.62 -13.90 -18.07
N SER A 211 -23.54 -13.52 -17.40
CA SER A 211 -22.87 -14.34 -16.39
C SER A 211 -23.62 -14.41 -15.05
N GLY A 212 -24.49 -13.45 -14.78
CA GLY A 212 -25.20 -13.30 -13.51
C GLY A 212 -24.31 -12.76 -12.37
N LYS A 213 -23.07 -12.36 -12.67
CA LYS A 213 -22.13 -11.82 -11.68
C LYS A 213 -22.57 -10.45 -11.19
N SER A 214 -22.23 -10.17 -9.94
CA SER A 214 -22.44 -8.87 -9.32
C SER A 214 -21.38 -8.57 -8.29
N THR A 215 -21.00 -7.31 -8.18
CA THR A 215 -20.21 -6.76 -7.09
C THR A 215 -21.07 -5.87 -6.21
N TYR A 216 -20.63 -5.53 -5.03
CA TYR A 216 -21.35 -4.55 -4.22
C TYR A 216 -20.38 -3.53 -3.60
N GLN A 217 -20.89 -2.35 -3.33
CA GLN A 217 -20.18 -1.30 -2.63
C GLN A 217 -21.09 -0.72 -1.55
N SER A 218 -20.55 -0.57 -0.34
CA SER A 218 -21.27 0.07 0.75
C SER A 218 -21.06 1.58 0.68
N CYS A 219 -22.15 2.33 0.82
CA CYS A 219 -22.13 3.79 0.84
C CYS A 219 -22.49 4.30 2.23
N PRO A 220 -21.50 4.67 3.06
CA PRO A 220 -21.75 5.18 4.39
C PRO A 220 -22.30 6.61 4.34
N SER A 221 -23.25 6.89 5.22
CA SER A 221 -23.75 8.24 5.49
C SER A 221 -23.02 8.84 6.69
N ALA A 222 -22.69 10.11 6.63
CA ALA A 222 -22.03 10.80 7.73
C ALA A 222 -23.03 11.13 8.83
N PHE A 223 -22.71 10.72 10.05
CA PHE A 223 -23.48 11.09 11.23
C PHE A 223 -23.29 12.58 11.55
N GLN A 224 -24.40 13.28 11.76
CA GLN A 224 -24.40 14.73 12.06
C GLN A 224 -24.59 15.03 13.53
N GLY A 225 -25.10 14.08 14.30
CA GLY A 225 -25.43 14.24 15.70
C GLY A 225 -26.83 13.73 16.03
N TYR A 226 -27.20 13.87 17.30
CA TYR A 226 -28.55 13.55 17.79
C TYR A 226 -29.33 14.81 18.08
N PHE A 227 -30.57 14.84 17.62
CA PHE A 227 -31.52 15.98 17.68
C PHE A 227 -32.85 15.59 18.32
N THR A 228 -33.60 16.59 18.80
CA THR A 228 -34.91 16.36 19.42
C THR A 228 -36.02 15.97 18.44
N SER A 229 -35.75 15.97 17.15
CA SER A 229 -36.72 15.63 16.11
C SER A 229 -36.04 14.86 14.97
N THR A 230 -36.82 14.10 14.22
CA THR A 230 -36.33 13.34 13.02
C THR A 230 -35.83 14.26 11.90
N SER A 231 -36.25 15.52 11.88
CA SER A 231 -35.77 16.56 10.97
C SER A 231 -35.80 17.91 11.68
N GLY A 232 -34.70 18.66 11.67
CA GLY A 232 -34.54 19.88 12.49
C GLY A 232 -34.45 19.53 13.98
N GLY A 233 -34.96 20.44 14.84
CA GLY A 233 -34.87 20.28 16.29
C GLY A 233 -33.57 20.79 16.88
N THR A 234 -33.45 20.70 18.21
CA THR A 234 -32.25 21.10 18.94
C THR A 234 -31.27 19.97 18.98
N GLN A 235 -30.00 20.25 18.65
CA GLN A 235 -28.92 19.29 18.70
C GLN A 235 -28.40 19.12 20.13
N TYR A 236 -28.33 17.90 20.60
CA TYR A 236 -27.83 17.51 21.91
C TYR A 236 -26.42 16.90 21.83
N TYR A 237 -26.14 16.16 20.78
CA TYR A 237 -24.84 15.52 20.55
C TYR A 237 -24.27 15.92 19.21
N GLY A 238 -22.95 16.17 19.20
CA GLY A 238 -22.21 16.43 17.99
C GLY A 238 -21.97 15.18 17.15
N ALA A 239 -21.39 15.37 15.97
CA ALA A 239 -20.98 14.28 15.08
C ALA A 239 -19.87 13.40 15.68
N ASP A 240 -19.17 13.87 16.67
CA ASP A 240 -18.11 13.19 17.42
C ASP A 240 -18.64 12.39 18.64
N GLY A 241 -19.96 12.39 18.86
CA GLY A 241 -20.61 11.71 19.99
C GLY A 241 -20.51 12.46 21.33
N LYS A 242 -20.03 13.70 21.31
CA LYS A 242 -19.93 14.52 22.51
C LYS A 242 -21.18 15.34 22.74
N GLY A 243 -21.56 15.45 24.01
CA GLY A 243 -22.65 16.36 24.43
C GLY A 243 -22.33 17.83 24.17
N LEU A 244 -23.24 18.54 23.53
CA LEU A 244 -23.05 19.96 23.16
C LEU A 244 -23.61 20.92 24.19
N ILE A 245 -24.62 20.49 24.97
CA ILE A 245 -25.31 21.28 25.96
C ILE A 245 -25.60 20.42 27.20
N PRO A 246 -25.62 20.98 28.40
CA PRO A 246 -26.14 20.27 29.58
C PRO A 246 -27.58 19.84 29.33
N PHE A 247 -28.01 18.74 29.96
CA PHE A 247 -29.37 18.23 29.77
C PHE A 247 -30.42 19.20 30.32
N PRO A 248 -31.25 19.83 29.48
CA PRO A 248 -32.21 20.82 29.93
C PRO A 248 -33.58 20.20 30.30
N GLY A 249 -33.76 18.91 30.11
CA GLY A 249 -35.03 18.23 30.24
C GLY A 249 -35.38 17.87 31.67
N SER A 250 -36.66 17.56 31.89
CA SER A 250 -37.24 17.12 33.18
C SER A 250 -38.07 15.84 33.01
N ALA A 251 -37.85 15.11 31.92
CA ALA A 251 -38.48 13.83 31.56
C ALA A 251 -37.62 13.01 30.63
N ASP A 252 -37.89 11.72 30.55
CA ASP A 252 -37.28 10.83 29.56
C ASP A 252 -37.47 11.40 28.15
N THR A 253 -36.39 11.40 27.36
CA THR A 253 -36.37 12.07 26.05
C THR A 253 -35.80 11.13 25.00
N THR A 254 -36.41 11.13 23.81
CA THR A 254 -35.86 10.41 22.65
C THR A 254 -35.16 11.39 21.71
N LEU A 255 -33.92 11.13 21.37
CA LEU A 255 -33.16 11.88 20.39
C LEU A 255 -33.04 11.08 19.09
N TYR A 256 -32.98 11.77 17.97
CA TYR A 256 -32.99 11.20 16.62
C TYR A 256 -31.67 11.51 15.91
N ALA A 257 -31.05 10.51 15.36
CA ALA A 257 -29.85 10.68 14.54
C ALA A 257 -30.15 11.40 13.23
N HIS A 258 -29.36 12.41 12.90
CA HIS A 258 -29.37 13.03 11.58
C HIS A 258 -28.18 12.55 10.77
N TRP A 259 -28.40 12.43 9.45
CA TRP A 259 -27.45 11.85 8.52
C TRP A 259 -27.28 12.71 7.28
N THR A 260 -26.03 12.96 6.89
CA THR A 260 -25.72 13.45 5.55
C THR A 260 -25.54 12.23 4.67
N PRO A 261 -26.32 12.10 3.59
CA PRO A 261 -26.14 10.98 2.66
C PRO A 261 -24.70 10.97 2.10
N GLY A 262 -24.08 9.81 2.12
CA GLY A 262 -22.84 9.57 1.43
C GLY A 262 -23.06 9.48 -0.07
N SER A 263 -21.96 9.57 -0.82
CA SER A 263 -21.95 9.29 -2.24
C SER A 263 -20.81 8.32 -2.56
N ILE A 264 -21.01 7.54 -3.61
CA ILE A 264 -20.00 6.66 -4.19
C ILE A 264 -19.74 7.08 -5.61
N GLN A 265 -18.60 6.67 -6.14
CA GLN A 265 -18.37 6.74 -7.57
C GLN A 265 -18.81 5.43 -8.23
N LEU A 266 -19.55 5.57 -9.32
CA LEU A 266 -20.01 4.41 -10.08
C LEU A 266 -18.80 3.71 -10.70
N PRO A 267 -18.63 2.39 -10.49
CA PRO A 267 -17.50 1.65 -11.04
C PRO A 267 -17.58 1.58 -12.55
N ALA A 268 -16.42 1.37 -13.20
CA ALA A 268 -16.39 0.92 -14.58
C ALA A 268 -16.83 -0.55 -14.64
N ALA A 269 -17.39 -0.96 -15.77
CA ALA A 269 -17.66 -2.34 -16.09
C ALA A 269 -17.13 -2.63 -17.49
N THR A 270 -16.67 -3.86 -17.72
CA THR A 270 -16.14 -4.30 -19.00
C THR A 270 -16.89 -5.52 -19.47
N ARG A 271 -17.03 -5.64 -20.80
CA ARG A 271 -17.61 -6.80 -21.47
C ARG A 271 -16.97 -6.92 -22.84
N GLU A 272 -16.42 -8.08 -23.13
CA GLU A 272 -15.78 -8.36 -24.41
C GLU A 272 -16.69 -8.07 -25.59
N GLY A 273 -16.21 -7.33 -26.57
CA GLY A 273 -16.98 -6.94 -27.77
C GLY A 273 -18.04 -5.87 -27.55
N TYR A 274 -18.07 -5.21 -26.38
CA TYR A 274 -19.06 -4.20 -26.04
C TYR A 274 -18.43 -2.97 -25.37
N SER A 275 -18.95 -1.78 -25.65
CA SER A 275 -18.65 -0.57 -24.88
C SER A 275 -19.65 -0.41 -23.73
N PHE A 276 -19.16 0.05 -22.58
CA PHE A 276 -20.00 0.32 -21.43
C PHE A 276 -20.85 1.58 -21.63
N ALA A 277 -22.17 1.44 -21.62
CA ALA A 277 -23.10 2.53 -21.82
C ALA A 277 -23.56 3.21 -20.52
N GLY A 278 -23.20 2.65 -19.36
CA GLY A 278 -23.53 3.20 -18.04
C GLY A 278 -24.36 2.27 -17.17
N TRP A 279 -24.64 2.73 -15.96
CA TRP A 279 -25.45 2.04 -14.96
C TRP A 279 -26.92 2.44 -15.04
N TYR A 280 -27.80 1.49 -14.86
CA TYR A 280 -29.25 1.65 -14.94
C TYR A 280 -29.97 0.97 -13.78
N THR A 281 -31.19 1.43 -13.46
CA THR A 281 -31.98 0.87 -12.35
C THR A 281 -32.61 -0.49 -12.63
N ALA A 282 -32.55 -1.00 -13.86
CA ALA A 282 -33.05 -2.33 -14.23
C ALA A 282 -32.20 -2.95 -15.35
N SER A 283 -32.18 -4.28 -15.44
CA SER A 283 -31.44 -5.06 -16.45
C SER A 283 -31.91 -4.79 -17.88
N SER A 284 -33.19 -4.44 -18.07
CA SER A 284 -33.78 -3.94 -19.33
C SER A 284 -34.77 -2.83 -19.03
N GLY A 285 -34.86 -1.78 -19.88
CA GLY A 285 -35.55 -0.55 -19.49
C GLY A 285 -34.89 0.13 -18.29
N GLY A 286 -35.61 0.73 -17.37
CA GLY A 286 -35.09 1.42 -16.22
C GLY A 286 -34.47 2.80 -16.53
N ALA A 287 -34.23 3.59 -15.49
CA ALA A 287 -33.64 4.91 -15.62
C ALA A 287 -32.11 4.81 -15.68
N TYR A 288 -31.50 5.66 -16.48
CA TYR A 288 -30.06 5.88 -16.47
C TYR A 288 -29.64 6.53 -15.14
N VAL A 289 -28.58 6.00 -14.54
CA VAL A 289 -28.06 6.46 -13.24
C VAL A 289 -26.80 7.27 -13.41
N GLY A 290 -25.87 6.82 -14.24
CA GLY A 290 -24.62 7.51 -14.54
C GLY A 290 -23.62 6.63 -15.28
N ALA A 291 -22.56 7.27 -15.77
CA ALA A 291 -21.41 6.61 -16.37
C ALA A 291 -20.43 6.13 -15.29
N ALA A 292 -19.39 5.40 -15.70
CA ALA A 292 -18.27 5.10 -14.83
C ALA A 292 -17.60 6.39 -14.34
N GLY A 293 -17.32 6.47 -13.04
CA GLY A 293 -16.74 7.65 -12.42
C GLY A 293 -17.74 8.74 -11.98
N ASP A 294 -19.01 8.65 -12.38
CA ASP A 294 -20.02 9.59 -11.91
C ASP A 294 -20.33 9.39 -10.42
N SER A 295 -20.58 10.50 -9.72
CA SER A 295 -20.96 10.47 -8.31
C SER A 295 -22.44 10.06 -8.17
N TYR A 296 -22.70 9.05 -7.36
CA TYR A 296 -24.03 8.55 -7.07
C TYR A 296 -24.33 8.61 -5.58
N THR A 297 -25.46 9.25 -5.22
CA THR A 297 -25.94 9.33 -3.84
C THR A 297 -27.18 8.46 -3.69
N PRO A 298 -27.08 7.28 -3.07
CA PRO A 298 -28.22 6.38 -2.92
C PRO A 298 -29.19 6.88 -1.86
N THR A 299 -30.48 6.68 -2.08
CA THR A 299 -31.54 6.93 -1.08
C THR A 299 -31.91 5.68 -0.29
N GLY A 300 -31.36 4.53 -0.64
CA GLY A 300 -31.55 3.22 -0.05
C GLY A 300 -30.66 2.18 -0.71
N SER A 301 -30.58 0.99 -0.11
CA SER A 301 -29.90 -0.13 -0.76
C SER A 301 -30.58 -0.47 -2.10
N THR A 302 -29.79 -0.61 -3.16
CA THR A 302 -30.32 -0.73 -4.53
C THR A 302 -29.46 -1.60 -5.42
N ASN A 303 -30.04 -2.08 -6.51
CA ASN A 303 -29.35 -2.82 -7.56
C ASN A 303 -29.20 -1.92 -8.79
N LEU A 304 -28.02 -1.88 -9.34
CA LEU A 304 -27.70 -1.21 -10.59
C LEU A 304 -27.22 -2.23 -11.62
N TYR A 305 -27.55 -2.01 -12.88
CA TYR A 305 -27.28 -2.94 -13.98
C TYR A 305 -26.49 -2.24 -15.06
N ALA A 306 -25.39 -2.84 -15.47
CA ALA A 306 -24.62 -2.38 -16.61
C ALA A 306 -25.43 -2.47 -17.91
N ARG A 307 -25.26 -1.49 -18.80
CA ARG A 307 -25.73 -1.53 -20.17
C ARG A 307 -24.57 -1.49 -21.13
N TRP A 308 -24.76 -2.14 -22.25
CA TRP A 308 -23.73 -2.41 -23.23
C TRP A 308 -24.17 -2.00 -24.63
N THR A 309 -23.26 -1.38 -25.40
CA THR A 309 -23.39 -1.17 -26.84
C THR A 309 -22.40 -2.11 -27.51
N GLU A 310 -22.89 -2.94 -28.43
CA GLU A 310 -22.04 -3.88 -29.15
C GLU A 310 -21.02 -3.13 -30.00
N LEU A 311 -19.76 -3.52 -29.89
CA LEU A 311 -18.66 -3.04 -30.73
C LEU A 311 -18.54 -3.93 -31.97
N SER A 312 -18.20 -3.31 -33.09
CA SER A 312 -18.06 -4.02 -34.36
C SER A 312 -16.72 -4.76 -34.52
N TYR A 313 -15.86 -4.74 -33.55
CA TYR A 313 -14.51 -5.35 -33.56
C TYR A 313 -14.09 -5.84 -32.16
N ARG A 314 -13.26 -6.87 -32.14
CA ARG A 314 -12.75 -7.50 -30.90
C ARG A 314 -11.38 -6.95 -30.55
N TRP A 315 -11.29 -6.06 -29.60
CA TRP A 315 -10.06 -5.72 -28.91
C TRP A 315 -10.38 -5.22 -27.51
N GLN A 316 -9.49 -5.50 -26.58
CA GLN A 316 -9.70 -5.20 -25.18
C GLN A 316 -9.01 -3.90 -24.79
N PHE A 317 -9.73 -3.10 -24.09
CA PHE A 317 -9.38 -1.79 -23.74
C PHE A 317 -9.80 -1.51 -22.27
N HIS A 318 -8.83 -1.16 -21.45
CA HIS A 318 -9.04 -1.02 -20.01
C HIS A 318 -8.74 0.42 -19.58
N PRO A 319 -9.77 1.28 -19.43
CA PRO A 319 -9.53 2.63 -18.95
C PRO A 319 -9.03 2.62 -17.50
N VAL A 320 -7.86 3.18 -17.28
CA VAL A 320 -7.30 3.41 -15.93
C VAL A 320 -7.74 4.75 -15.36
N THR A 321 -8.26 5.64 -16.19
CA THR A 321 -8.86 6.90 -15.74
C THR A 321 -10.26 6.65 -15.21
N ALA A 322 -10.51 6.97 -13.97
CA ALA A 322 -11.82 6.70 -13.39
C ALA A 322 -12.48 7.83 -12.66
N ARG A 323 -11.83 8.90 -12.39
CA ARG A 323 -12.39 9.94 -11.53
C ARG A 323 -12.25 11.32 -12.15
N GLY A 324 -13.39 11.81 -12.65
CA GLY A 324 -13.58 13.22 -12.96
C GLY A 324 -12.73 13.74 -14.12
N ASN A 325 -13.09 14.86 -14.66
CA ASN A 325 -12.35 15.62 -15.66
C ASN A 325 -11.00 16.13 -15.14
N SER A 326 -10.05 15.23 -14.87
CA SER A 326 -8.66 15.63 -14.71
C SER A 326 -8.08 15.89 -16.11
N ALA A 327 -7.42 17.01 -16.26
CA ALA A 327 -6.71 17.37 -17.49
C ALA A 327 -5.51 16.44 -17.78
N ASP A 328 -5.16 15.52 -16.88
CA ASP A 328 -4.04 14.62 -17.01
C ASP A 328 -4.52 13.15 -16.93
N SER A 329 -4.92 12.62 -18.07
CA SER A 329 -5.28 11.22 -18.22
C SER A 329 -4.11 10.30 -18.54
N VAL A 330 -2.89 10.80 -18.63
CA VAL A 330 -1.71 10.03 -19.05
C VAL A 330 -1.40 8.92 -18.05
N VAL A 331 -1.20 7.69 -18.51
CA VAL A 331 -0.61 6.63 -17.71
C VAL A 331 0.88 6.92 -17.54
N ARG A 332 1.29 7.29 -16.34
CA ARG A 332 2.66 7.77 -16.02
C ARG A 332 3.62 6.68 -15.59
N GLY A 333 3.12 5.48 -15.35
CA GLY A 333 3.94 4.33 -14.98
C GLY A 333 3.08 3.08 -14.83
N ILE A 334 3.69 1.94 -15.11
CA ILE A 334 3.11 0.60 -14.90
C ILE A 334 4.18 -0.23 -14.21
N TRP A 335 3.75 -1.09 -13.31
CA TRP A 335 4.63 -2.01 -12.61
C TRP A 335 3.91 -3.31 -12.28
N SER A 336 4.61 -4.44 -12.41
CA SER A 336 4.15 -5.73 -11.90
C SER A 336 5.22 -6.36 -11.02
N GLY A 337 4.76 -7.07 -10.01
CA GLY A 337 5.66 -7.76 -9.08
C GLY A 337 4.89 -8.35 -7.91
N PHE A 338 5.62 -8.80 -6.88
CA PHE A 338 5.04 -9.42 -5.70
C PHE A 338 4.96 -8.43 -4.55
N VAL A 339 3.74 -8.24 -4.00
CA VAL A 339 3.48 -7.44 -2.80
C VAL A 339 2.66 -8.27 -1.82
N GLY A 340 3.14 -8.39 -0.58
CA GLY A 340 2.46 -9.22 0.41
C GLY A 340 2.33 -10.69 0.03
N GLY A 341 3.20 -11.20 -0.85
CA GLY A 341 3.19 -12.57 -1.33
C GLY A 341 2.24 -12.86 -2.50
N ARG A 342 1.54 -11.86 -3.05
CA ARG A 342 0.70 -11.99 -4.26
C ARG A 342 1.28 -11.19 -5.42
N GLU A 343 1.13 -11.70 -6.62
CA GLU A 343 1.47 -10.98 -7.84
C GLU A 343 0.43 -9.89 -8.11
N VAL A 344 0.89 -8.69 -8.43
CA VAL A 344 0.05 -7.52 -8.68
C VAL A 344 0.49 -6.80 -9.94
N LEU A 345 -0.46 -6.14 -10.59
CA LEU A 345 -0.22 -5.16 -11.65
C LEU A 345 -0.73 -3.81 -11.18
N CYS A 346 0.12 -2.80 -11.22
CA CYS A 346 -0.23 -1.45 -10.80
C CYS A 346 0.00 -0.45 -11.93
N ALA A 347 -0.84 0.59 -11.98
CA ALA A 347 -0.69 1.70 -12.90
C ALA A 347 -0.84 3.03 -12.17
N ALA A 348 -0.02 4.01 -12.54
CA ALA A 348 -0.08 5.38 -12.05
C ALA A 348 -0.77 6.26 -13.08
N CYS A 349 -1.93 6.81 -12.73
CA CYS A 349 -2.73 7.61 -13.66
C CYS A 349 -3.70 8.52 -12.89
N ASN A 350 -3.94 9.70 -13.42
CA ASN A 350 -4.99 10.61 -12.93
C ASN A 350 -4.94 10.89 -11.43
N GLY A 351 -3.75 11.15 -10.90
CA GLY A 351 -3.56 11.49 -9.48
C GLY A 351 -3.66 10.31 -8.52
N TYR A 352 -3.70 9.08 -9.01
CA TYR A 352 -3.83 7.88 -8.20
C TYR A 352 -2.90 6.75 -8.64
N LEU A 353 -2.52 5.93 -7.68
CA LEU A 353 -2.02 4.58 -7.91
C LEU A 353 -3.22 3.64 -7.97
N TRP A 354 -3.29 2.83 -9.02
CA TRP A 354 -4.34 1.84 -9.25
C TRP A 354 -3.75 0.45 -9.22
N GLU A 355 -4.38 -0.46 -8.51
CA GLU A 355 -4.17 -1.89 -8.67
C GLU A 355 -5.16 -2.41 -9.72
N LEU A 356 -4.65 -3.19 -10.65
CA LEU A 356 -5.39 -3.77 -11.77
C LEU A 356 -5.45 -5.28 -11.57
N GLU A 357 -6.63 -5.86 -11.69
CA GLU A 357 -6.87 -7.29 -11.53
C GLU A 357 -7.64 -7.84 -12.73
N GLN A 358 -7.08 -8.82 -13.39
CA GLN A 358 -7.78 -9.57 -14.41
C GLN A 358 -8.66 -10.63 -13.72
N ARG A 359 -9.97 -10.56 -13.94
CA ARG A 359 -10.95 -11.48 -13.38
C ARG A 359 -11.00 -12.79 -14.17
N GLU A 360 -11.59 -13.83 -13.57
CA GLU A 360 -11.74 -15.14 -14.22
C GLU A 360 -12.55 -15.11 -15.52
N ASP A 361 -13.39 -14.08 -15.71
CA ASP A 361 -14.20 -13.87 -16.93
C ASP A 361 -13.46 -13.10 -18.03
N GLY A 362 -12.19 -12.75 -17.79
CA GLY A 362 -11.38 -11.94 -18.69
C GLY A 362 -11.55 -10.43 -18.52
N ASP A 363 -12.55 -9.99 -17.74
CA ASP A 363 -12.74 -8.58 -17.43
C ASP A 363 -11.68 -8.06 -16.45
N TRP A 364 -11.41 -6.77 -16.55
CA TRP A 364 -10.47 -6.10 -15.67
C TRP A 364 -11.18 -5.29 -14.58
N GLY A 365 -10.77 -5.55 -13.32
CA GLY A 365 -11.08 -4.72 -12.17
C GLY A 365 -9.97 -3.71 -11.89
N LYS A 366 -10.31 -2.61 -11.22
CA LYS A 366 -9.33 -1.67 -10.72
C LYS A 366 -9.70 -1.20 -9.33
N THR A 367 -8.69 -1.04 -8.49
CA THR A 367 -8.84 -0.55 -7.12
C THR A 367 -7.88 0.61 -6.90
N ALA A 368 -8.36 1.73 -6.38
CA ALA A 368 -7.50 2.84 -6.03
C ALA A 368 -6.72 2.52 -4.75
N CYS A 369 -5.40 2.44 -4.85
CA CYS A 369 -4.52 2.21 -3.70
C CYS A 369 -4.29 3.48 -2.88
N GLY A 370 -4.28 4.65 -3.53
CA GLY A 370 -4.10 5.94 -2.89
C GLY A 370 -3.72 7.05 -3.86
N ALA A 371 -3.74 8.29 -3.37
CA ALA A 371 -3.39 9.47 -4.16
C ALA A 371 -1.86 9.60 -4.29
N ILE A 372 -1.42 9.97 -5.50
CA ILE A 372 -0.03 10.27 -5.84
C ILE A 372 0.04 11.47 -6.81
N ASP A 373 1.19 12.10 -6.90
CA ASP A 373 1.44 13.10 -7.95
C ASP A 373 1.74 12.40 -9.29
N THR A 374 0.90 12.65 -10.30
CA THR A 374 1.06 12.15 -11.68
C THR A 374 1.40 13.26 -12.67
N SER A 375 1.92 14.39 -12.21
CA SER A 375 2.38 15.48 -13.08
C SER A 375 3.63 15.10 -13.89
N SER A 376 4.37 14.08 -13.47
CA SER A 376 5.53 13.49 -14.14
C SER A 376 5.45 11.97 -14.13
N ASP A 377 6.38 11.33 -14.84
CA ASP A 377 6.49 9.86 -14.83
C ASP A 377 6.69 9.33 -13.42
N VAL A 378 6.07 8.19 -13.12
CA VAL A 378 6.12 7.51 -11.83
C VAL A 378 6.93 6.23 -11.98
N HIS A 379 8.08 6.20 -11.33
CA HIS A 379 8.93 5.02 -11.29
C HIS A 379 8.55 4.14 -10.09
N MET A 380 8.23 2.88 -10.35
CA MET A 380 7.80 1.92 -9.33
C MET A 380 8.78 0.73 -9.29
N PHE A 381 9.08 0.25 -8.09
CA PHE A 381 9.98 -0.89 -7.88
C PHE A 381 9.60 -1.68 -6.62
N GLY A 382 9.97 -2.96 -6.59
CA GLY A 382 9.75 -3.83 -5.43
C GLY A 382 10.95 -3.90 -4.50
N PHE A 383 10.73 -3.86 -3.19
CA PHE A 383 11.76 -4.11 -2.18
C PHE A 383 11.13 -4.65 -0.90
N GLY A 384 11.71 -5.72 -0.33
CA GLY A 384 11.27 -6.25 0.97
C GLY A 384 9.81 -6.71 1.02
N GLY A 385 9.22 -7.11 -0.11
CA GLY A 385 7.82 -7.55 -0.20
C GLY A 385 6.80 -6.43 -0.33
N ASN A 386 7.24 -5.19 -0.48
CA ASN A 386 6.43 -4.01 -0.74
C ASN A 386 6.78 -3.39 -2.09
N MET A 387 5.88 -2.57 -2.62
CA MET A 387 6.15 -1.72 -3.78
C MET A 387 6.43 -0.30 -3.32
N TYR A 388 7.46 0.30 -3.88
CA TYR A 388 7.86 1.70 -3.67
C TYR A 388 7.68 2.49 -4.95
N LEU A 389 7.43 3.78 -4.81
CA LEU A 389 7.33 4.68 -5.96
C LEU A 389 8.08 6.00 -5.73
N GLN A 390 8.60 6.54 -6.83
CA GLN A 390 9.21 7.87 -6.93
C GLN A 390 8.75 8.58 -8.21
N ASN A 391 8.60 9.90 -8.13
CA ASN A 391 8.15 10.74 -9.26
C ASN A 391 8.85 12.11 -9.31
N GLY A 392 9.84 12.34 -8.43
CA GLY A 392 10.55 13.61 -8.29
C GLY A 392 9.92 14.58 -7.28
N SER A 393 8.86 14.20 -6.60
CA SER A 393 8.21 14.96 -5.52
C SER A 393 7.84 14.10 -4.32
N GLU A 394 7.66 12.79 -4.51
CA GLU A 394 7.21 11.86 -3.49
C GLU A 394 8.11 10.63 -3.41
N TYR A 395 8.20 10.05 -2.23
CA TYR A 395 8.71 8.71 -1.99
C TYR A 395 7.72 7.96 -1.12
N LYS A 396 6.97 7.05 -1.72
CA LYS A 396 5.87 6.33 -1.07
C LYS A 396 6.07 4.82 -1.10
N VAL A 397 5.37 4.14 -0.21
CA VAL A 397 5.31 2.69 -0.11
C VAL A 397 3.86 2.20 -0.12
N TRP A 398 3.63 1.15 -0.87
CA TRP A 398 2.38 0.39 -0.85
C TRP A 398 2.66 -1.03 -0.39
N ASP A 399 1.96 -1.45 0.66
CA ASP A 399 2.11 -2.75 1.31
C ASP A 399 1.11 -3.82 0.80
N GLY A 400 0.33 -3.48 -0.22
CA GLY A 400 -0.76 -4.31 -0.75
C GLY A 400 -2.12 -3.97 -0.17
N SER A 401 -2.19 -3.09 0.83
CA SER A 401 -3.44 -2.63 1.45
C SER A 401 -3.52 -1.11 1.56
N SER A 402 -2.42 -0.45 1.87
CA SER A 402 -2.36 0.99 2.11
C SER A 402 -1.15 1.63 1.43
N LEU A 403 -1.37 2.80 0.84
CA LEU A 403 -0.31 3.64 0.29
C LEU A 403 -0.02 4.78 1.26
N SER A 404 1.24 4.91 1.65
CA SER A 404 1.70 5.96 2.57
C SER A 404 3.05 6.53 2.15
N ASP A 405 3.39 7.69 2.69
CA ASP A 405 4.76 8.19 2.61
C ASP A 405 5.69 7.23 3.36
N VAL A 406 6.90 7.00 2.83
CA VAL A 406 7.87 6.16 3.50
C VAL A 406 8.28 6.83 4.81
N ALA A 407 7.88 6.22 5.92
CA ALA A 407 8.29 6.66 7.24
C ALA A 407 9.80 6.39 7.42
N GLY A 408 10.53 7.40 7.88
CA GLY A 408 11.98 7.24 8.06
C GLY A 408 12.31 6.32 9.26
N TYR A 409 13.30 5.46 9.06
CA TYR A 409 13.92 4.70 10.14
C TYR A 409 14.56 5.62 11.18
N ARG A 410 14.44 5.28 12.46
CA ARG A 410 15.10 5.96 13.58
C ARG A 410 16.47 5.35 13.87
N PRO A 411 17.59 5.92 13.40
CA PRO A 411 18.91 5.35 13.59
C PRO A 411 19.36 5.43 15.06
N MET A 412 20.14 4.45 15.47
CA MET A 412 20.88 4.44 16.72
C MET A 412 22.18 5.23 16.55
N VAL A 413 22.12 6.54 16.71
CA VAL A 413 23.26 7.42 16.38
C VAL A 413 24.46 7.27 17.33
N ALA A 414 24.23 6.88 18.59
CA ALA A 414 25.29 6.64 19.53
C ALA A 414 24.94 5.59 20.59
N VAL A 415 25.93 4.91 21.08
CA VAL A 415 25.84 3.96 22.19
C VAL A 415 26.89 4.30 23.28
N SER A 416 26.72 3.73 24.46
CA SER A 416 27.58 3.95 25.62
C SER A 416 27.75 5.44 25.95
N VAL A 417 26.70 6.22 25.77
CA VAL A 417 26.68 7.67 26.00
C VAL A 417 26.66 7.91 27.51
N PRO A 418 27.68 8.54 28.13
CA PRO A 418 27.61 8.94 29.52
C PRO A 418 26.61 10.10 29.70
N PRO A 419 26.13 10.38 30.92
CA PRO A 419 25.22 11.49 31.17
C PRO A 419 25.69 12.86 30.65
N ALA A 420 27.01 13.11 30.66
CA ALA A 420 27.62 14.35 30.17
C ALA A 420 27.60 14.50 28.63
N GLY A 421 27.15 13.49 27.90
CA GLY A 421 27.17 13.46 26.45
C GLY A 421 28.43 12.78 25.88
N GLY A 422 28.54 12.66 24.58
CA GLY A 422 29.58 11.93 23.84
C GLY A 422 29.13 10.51 23.50
N GLY A 423 29.90 9.49 23.85
CA GLY A 423 29.58 8.10 23.49
C GLY A 423 30.26 7.65 22.20
N THR A 424 29.99 6.42 21.80
CA THR A 424 30.51 5.82 20.57
C THR A 424 29.48 5.99 19.43
N PRO A 425 29.81 6.69 18.34
CA PRO A 425 28.94 6.77 17.17
C PRO A 425 28.67 5.37 16.59
N LEU A 426 27.46 5.11 16.17
CA LEU A 426 27.06 3.80 15.62
C LEU A 426 26.46 3.92 14.23
N GLU A 427 25.29 4.50 14.12
CA GLU A 427 24.63 4.71 12.82
C GLU A 427 24.68 6.18 12.42
N GLN A 428 24.68 6.43 11.12
CA GLN A 428 24.55 7.77 10.58
C GLN A 428 23.11 8.27 10.71
N ILE A 429 22.93 9.57 10.69
CA ILE A 429 21.60 10.17 10.63
C ILE A 429 20.87 9.77 9.35
N ASN A 430 19.55 9.70 9.42
CA ASN A 430 18.70 9.36 8.28
C ASN A 430 18.25 10.64 7.59
N LYS A 431 18.55 10.78 6.30
CA LYS A 431 18.12 11.94 5.51
C LYS A 431 16.61 11.98 5.29
N LEU A 432 15.89 10.85 5.46
CA LEU A 432 14.45 10.77 5.24
C LEU A 432 13.63 11.38 6.39
N CYS A 433 14.21 11.52 7.57
CA CYS A 433 13.51 12.02 8.74
C CYS A 433 14.44 12.61 9.80
N GLY A 434 13.87 13.43 10.66
CA GLY A 434 14.55 13.97 11.84
C GLY A 434 14.62 13.02 13.04
N LEU A 435 14.24 11.76 12.91
CA LEU A 435 14.18 10.79 14.01
C LEU A 435 15.58 10.32 14.41
N ARG A 436 15.87 10.29 15.70
CA ARG A 436 17.15 9.84 16.28
C ARG A 436 16.90 9.03 17.55
N ARG A 437 17.83 8.15 17.89
CA ARG A 437 17.89 7.51 19.21
C ARG A 437 19.33 7.26 19.62
N ALA A 438 19.56 7.20 20.94
CA ALA A 438 20.85 6.80 21.49
C ALA A 438 20.67 6.01 22.78
N ARG A 439 21.65 5.16 23.09
CA ARG A 439 21.70 4.43 24.36
C ARG A 439 22.71 5.06 25.31
N PHE A 440 22.19 5.40 26.46
CA PHE A 440 22.92 6.03 27.53
C PHE A 440 23.30 5.01 28.61
N SER A 441 24.46 5.28 29.24
CA SER A 441 24.96 4.51 30.37
C SER A 441 24.91 5.38 31.63
N PRO A 442 23.80 5.37 32.37
CA PRO A 442 23.68 6.07 33.64
C PRO A 442 24.74 5.62 34.66
N ASP A 443 25.22 6.52 35.50
CA ASP A 443 26.15 6.27 36.58
C ASP A 443 25.50 6.13 37.97
N GLY A 444 24.18 6.08 38.01
CA GLY A 444 23.37 6.00 39.23
C GLY A 444 23.28 7.32 40.03
N THR A 445 24.00 8.36 39.66
CA THR A 445 24.08 9.61 40.42
C THR A 445 23.63 10.84 39.63
N GLN A 446 23.97 10.90 38.37
CA GLN A 446 23.66 12.04 37.51
C GLN A 446 22.16 12.03 37.08
N LYS A 447 21.56 13.21 37.19
CA LYS A 447 20.16 13.42 36.80
C LYS A 447 20.02 14.09 35.42
N VAL A 448 21.06 14.74 34.93
CA VAL A 448 21.06 15.48 33.67
C VAL A 448 21.80 14.68 32.62
N PHE A 449 21.11 14.45 31.51
CA PHE A 449 21.64 13.77 30.35
C PHE A 449 21.70 14.73 29.16
N VAL A 450 22.85 14.78 28.51
CA VAL A 450 23.09 15.66 27.36
C VAL A 450 23.01 14.84 26.07
N LEU A 451 22.07 15.19 25.21
CA LEU A 451 21.94 14.58 23.91
C LEU A 451 23.01 15.11 22.94
N PRO A 452 23.34 14.34 21.89
CA PRO A 452 24.31 14.75 20.88
C PRO A 452 23.93 16.04 20.12
N GLU A 453 22.65 16.37 20.07
CA GLU A 453 22.09 17.46 19.27
C GLU A 453 21.35 18.47 20.14
N ARG A 454 21.14 19.68 19.58
CA ARG A 454 20.45 20.81 20.22
C ARG A 454 19.35 21.30 19.29
N GLY A 455 18.42 22.11 19.79
CA GLY A 455 17.33 22.64 19.01
C GLY A 455 16.37 21.54 18.55
N LEU A 456 16.06 20.60 19.44
CA LEU A 456 15.20 19.45 19.15
C LEU A 456 13.75 19.90 18.95
N ALA A 457 13.03 19.22 18.09
CA ALA A 457 11.58 19.38 17.97
C ALA A 457 10.86 18.74 19.16
N SER A 458 11.28 17.54 19.56
CA SER A 458 10.69 16.79 20.67
C SER A 458 11.69 15.77 21.25
N ILE A 459 11.46 15.39 22.50
CA ILE A 459 11.88 14.09 23.03
C ILE A 459 10.67 13.17 22.89
N ASP A 460 10.82 12.08 22.16
CA ASP A 460 9.68 11.25 21.77
C ASP A 460 9.42 10.15 22.79
N TYR A 461 10.47 9.60 23.35
CA TYR A 461 10.41 8.61 24.43
C TYR A 461 11.71 8.52 25.21
N VAL A 462 11.59 8.04 26.42
CA VAL A 462 12.71 7.64 27.30
C VAL A 462 12.35 6.28 27.90
N ARG A 463 13.11 5.25 27.59
CA ARG A 463 12.78 3.88 28.03
C ARG A 463 13.96 3.11 28.58
N SER A 464 13.66 2.15 29.44
CA SER A 464 14.61 1.13 29.87
C SER A 464 14.88 0.14 28.76
N THR A 465 16.14 -0.13 28.44
CA THR A 465 16.50 -1.16 27.45
C THR A 465 16.25 -2.58 27.93
N ALA A 466 16.24 -2.80 29.27
CA ALA A 466 16.05 -4.10 29.87
C ALA A 466 14.59 -4.55 29.90
N THR A 467 13.66 -3.62 30.15
CA THR A 467 12.22 -3.93 30.27
C THR A 467 11.41 -3.43 29.05
N GLY A 468 11.95 -2.52 28.26
CA GLY A 468 11.23 -1.84 27.19
C GLY A 468 10.21 -0.79 27.68
N GLU A 469 10.05 -0.64 29.01
CA GLU A 469 9.06 0.27 29.60
C GLU A 469 9.52 1.73 29.48
N GLU A 470 8.56 2.61 29.21
CA GLU A 470 8.78 4.05 29.22
C GLU A 470 8.96 4.57 30.64
N LEU A 471 9.98 5.39 30.81
CA LEU A 471 10.28 6.03 32.07
C LEU A 471 9.58 7.39 32.16
N THR A 472 9.04 7.67 33.33
CA THR A 472 8.40 8.94 33.68
C THR A 472 9.27 9.74 34.68
N GLY A 473 8.87 10.98 34.99
CA GLY A 473 9.56 11.80 36.00
C GLY A 473 10.82 12.48 35.45
N TRP A 474 10.81 12.86 34.19
CA TRP A 474 11.83 13.67 33.55
C TRP A 474 11.26 14.93 32.91
N THR A 475 12.12 15.90 32.70
CA THR A 475 11.81 17.12 31.94
C THR A 475 12.88 17.35 30.90
N ALA A 476 12.51 17.94 29.75
CA ALA A 476 13.40 18.20 28.64
C ALA A 476 13.56 19.70 28.38
N ASP A 477 14.82 20.12 28.19
CA ASP A 477 15.13 21.38 27.53
C ASP A 477 15.58 21.08 26.10
N THR A 478 14.62 21.15 25.18
CA THR A 478 14.85 20.83 23.77
C THR A 478 15.81 21.81 23.09
N ALA A 479 15.87 23.07 23.56
CA ALA A 479 16.76 24.07 22.98
C ALA A 479 18.24 23.76 23.27
N SER A 480 18.55 23.26 24.45
CA SER A 480 19.93 22.88 24.84
C SER A 480 20.23 21.39 24.63
N GLY A 481 19.24 20.57 24.27
CA GLY A 481 19.37 19.11 24.15
C GLY A 481 19.64 18.42 25.47
N LYS A 482 18.98 18.84 26.56
CA LYS A 482 19.16 18.28 27.89
C LYS A 482 17.90 17.63 28.42
N LEU A 483 18.06 16.45 28.98
CA LEU A 483 17.03 15.72 29.70
C LEU A 483 17.41 15.69 31.21
N THR A 484 16.44 16.06 32.06
CA THR A 484 16.67 16.08 33.53
C THR A 484 15.68 15.17 34.22
N PHE A 485 16.16 14.15 34.92
CA PHE A 485 15.33 13.26 35.73
C PHE A 485 15.11 13.83 37.13
N THR A 486 13.94 13.62 37.68
CA THR A 486 13.62 13.91 39.08
C THR A 486 14.46 13.04 40.02
N THR A 487 14.64 11.76 39.68
CA THR A 487 15.49 10.79 40.37
C THR A 487 16.50 10.23 39.39
N ALA A 488 17.77 10.14 39.77
CA ALA A 488 18.81 9.61 38.90
C ALA A 488 18.44 8.16 38.47
N PRO A 489 18.53 7.83 37.18
CA PRO A 489 18.39 6.46 36.74
C PRO A 489 19.45 5.55 37.34
N ALA A 490 19.14 4.30 37.59
CA ALA A 490 20.08 3.31 38.12
C ALA A 490 21.28 3.14 37.19
N GLU A 491 22.43 2.89 37.74
CA GLU A 491 23.66 2.60 36.99
C GLU A 491 23.46 1.41 36.05
N GLY A 492 23.93 1.55 34.82
CA GLY A 492 23.87 0.46 33.85
C GLY A 492 24.45 0.84 32.50
N VAL A 493 25.14 -0.10 31.85
CA VAL A 493 25.69 0.09 30.52
C VAL A 493 24.59 -0.02 29.49
N ASN A 494 24.41 1.04 28.67
CA ASN A 494 23.34 1.10 27.62
C ASN A 494 21.92 0.80 28.16
N SER A 495 21.68 1.05 29.43
CA SER A 495 20.45 0.69 30.12
C SER A 495 19.27 1.64 29.84
N LEU A 496 19.55 2.82 29.28
CA LEU A 496 18.60 3.86 29.00
C LEU A 496 18.62 4.18 27.50
N GLU A 497 17.48 4.06 26.81
CA GLU A 497 17.33 4.52 25.42
C GLU A 497 16.47 5.77 25.37
N ILE A 498 17.00 6.80 24.71
CA ILE A 498 16.30 8.07 24.49
C ILE A 498 16.10 8.24 22.98
N GLY A 499 14.85 8.49 22.57
CA GLY A 499 14.47 8.85 21.22
C GLY A 499 14.04 10.31 21.13
N TRP A 500 14.50 11.01 20.10
CA TRP A 500 14.15 12.41 19.86
C TRP A 500 13.99 12.70 18.37
N THR A 501 13.39 13.84 18.08
CA THR A 501 13.21 14.36 16.73
C THR A 501 13.87 15.72 16.58
N VAL A 502 14.56 15.92 15.45
CA VAL A 502 15.14 17.20 15.04
C VAL A 502 14.23 17.86 14.01
N PRO A 503 14.08 19.20 13.99
CA PRO A 503 13.15 19.88 13.09
C PRO A 503 13.63 19.96 11.63
N GLU A 504 14.75 19.34 11.28
CA GLU A 504 15.30 19.37 9.92
C GLU A 504 14.53 18.44 8.98
N ASP A 505 14.02 18.99 7.88
CA ASP A 505 13.48 18.21 6.77
C ASP A 505 14.53 18.06 5.66
N THR A 506 15.36 17.04 5.75
CA THR A 506 16.32 16.64 4.70
C THR A 506 15.73 15.65 3.69
N ALA A 507 14.48 15.23 3.86
CA ALA A 507 13.79 14.29 2.99
C ALA A 507 13.54 14.85 1.59
N ALA A 508 13.56 16.15 1.41
CA ALA A 508 13.40 16.81 0.12
C ALA A 508 14.42 16.32 -0.93
N ASP A 509 15.67 16.07 -0.52
CA ASP A 509 16.70 15.51 -1.41
C ASP A 509 16.30 14.12 -1.96
N ILE A 510 15.71 13.27 -1.12
CA ILE A 510 15.31 11.92 -1.50
C ILE A 510 14.02 11.94 -2.33
N ARG A 511 13.05 12.78 -1.95
CA ARG A 511 11.77 12.92 -2.69
C ARG A 511 11.96 13.53 -4.08
N ALA A 512 13.01 14.37 -4.27
CA ALA A 512 13.35 14.94 -5.56
C ALA A 512 13.88 13.91 -6.58
N MET A 513 14.24 12.72 -6.14
CA MET A 513 14.71 11.65 -7.03
C MET A 513 13.56 11.05 -7.83
N ARG A 514 13.84 10.68 -9.08
CA ARG A 514 12.84 10.18 -10.04
C ARG A 514 12.93 8.69 -10.30
N TYR A 515 14.11 8.11 -10.14
CA TYR A 515 14.41 6.73 -10.55
C TYR A 515 15.09 6.00 -9.41
N ALA A 516 14.95 4.69 -9.41
CA ALA A 516 15.62 3.81 -8.46
C ALA A 516 16.20 2.58 -9.15
N GLU A 517 17.32 2.07 -8.62
CA GLU A 517 17.95 0.83 -9.06
C GLU A 517 18.44 0.04 -7.84
N LEU A 518 18.27 -1.27 -7.88
CA LEU A 518 18.66 -2.14 -6.78
C LEU A 518 20.09 -2.65 -6.99
N TYR A 519 20.98 -2.37 -6.04
CA TYR A 519 22.36 -2.81 -6.13
C TYR A 519 23.06 -2.87 -4.77
N ASN A 520 23.75 -3.94 -4.52
CA ASN A 520 24.78 -4.08 -3.48
C ASN A 520 25.75 -5.20 -3.83
N GLY A 521 26.47 -5.05 -4.93
CA GLY A 521 27.27 -6.14 -5.49
C GLY A 521 26.37 -7.31 -5.91
N ALA A 522 26.54 -8.48 -5.29
CA ALA A 522 25.78 -9.67 -5.63
C ALA A 522 24.40 -9.79 -4.94
N GLN A 523 24.04 -8.90 -4.01
CA GLN A 523 22.93 -9.14 -3.08
C GLN A 523 21.68 -8.26 -3.26
N ASP A 524 21.71 -7.22 -4.09
CA ASP A 524 20.58 -6.27 -4.31
C ASP A 524 19.89 -5.74 -3.04
N SER A 525 20.68 -5.53 -2.01
CA SER A 525 20.16 -5.19 -0.68
C SER A 525 20.14 -3.69 -0.40
N ARG A 526 20.38 -2.84 -1.41
CA ARG A 526 20.29 -1.38 -1.31
C ARG A 526 19.53 -0.80 -2.49
N ILE A 527 18.84 0.28 -2.24
CA ILE A 527 18.14 1.07 -3.24
C ILE A 527 19.00 2.28 -3.54
N PHE A 528 19.42 2.44 -4.79
CA PHE A 528 20.02 3.66 -5.31
C PHE A 528 18.95 4.52 -5.94
N VAL A 529 18.84 5.79 -5.53
CA VAL A 529 17.88 6.74 -6.06
C VAL A 529 18.61 7.89 -6.72
N TYR A 530 18.14 8.31 -7.91
CA TYR A 530 18.81 9.33 -8.73
C TYR A 530 17.80 10.09 -9.59
N GLY A 531 18.27 11.11 -10.30
CA GLY A 531 17.46 11.82 -11.31
C GLY A 531 16.88 13.14 -10.86
N ASP A 532 17.51 13.81 -9.89
CA ASP A 532 17.19 15.17 -9.45
C ASP A 532 17.79 16.28 -10.35
N GLY A 533 18.37 15.92 -11.48
CA GLY A 533 19.08 16.83 -12.36
C GLY A 533 20.54 17.11 -11.97
N THR A 534 21.10 16.34 -11.03
CA THR A 534 22.49 16.45 -10.60
C THR A 534 23.30 15.17 -10.92
N ASN A 535 24.60 15.17 -10.56
CA ASN A 535 25.48 14.02 -10.70
C ASN A 535 25.51 13.11 -9.44
N ARG A 536 24.57 13.28 -8.52
CA ARG A 536 24.51 12.52 -7.26
C ARG A 536 23.45 11.44 -7.32
N ALA A 537 23.74 10.34 -6.65
CA ALA A 537 22.78 9.30 -6.34
C ALA A 537 22.87 9.00 -4.85
N PHE A 538 21.74 8.88 -4.18
CA PHE A 538 21.69 8.42 -2.81
C PHE A 538 21.43 6.92 -2.76
N HIS A 539 21.94 6.27 -1.72
CA HIS A 539 21.63 4.87 -1.49
C HIS A 539 21.15 4.60 -0.09
N THR A 540 20.32 3.60 0.06
CA THR A 540 19.85 3.16 1.38
C THR A 540 20.97 2.47 2.16
N GLY A 541 20.77 2.41 3.48
CA GLY A 541 21.63 1.74 4.42
C GLY A 541 21.12 0.38 4.89
N VAL A 542 21.92 -0.27 5.69
CA VAL A 542 21.50 -1.36 6.56
C VAL A 542 21.47 -0.81 7.99
N ASP A 543 20.55 -1.30 8.83
CA ASP A 543 20.53 -0.93 10.23
C ASP A 543 21.66 -1.64 11.01
N TYR A 544 21.81 -1.29 12.27
CA TYR A 544 22.89 -1.84 13.11
C TYR A 544 22.76 -3.36 13.33
N ASP A 545 21.62 -3.97 13.08
CA ASP A 545 21.40 -5.41 13.09
C ASP A 545 21.74 -6.07 11.74
N GLY A 546 22.12 -5.28 10.73
CA GLY A 546 22.48 -5.73 9.40
C GLY A 546 21.29 -5.93 8.45
N THR A 547 20.09 -5.45 8.81
CA THR A 547 18.89 -5.56 7.97
C THR A 547 18.88 -4.46 6.89
N PRO A 548 18.76 -4.79 5.61
CA PRO A 548 18.58 -3.82 4.54
C PRO A 548 17.26 -3.05 4.70
N ARG A 549 17.33 -1.72 4.55
CA ARG A 549 16.20 -0.84 4.82
C ARG A 549 15.90 0.06 3.63
N ALA A 550 14.62 0.16 3.25
CA ALA A 550 14.16 1.12 2.25
C ALA A 550 13.91 2.52 2.84
N ASP A 551 13.74 2.62 4.16
CA ASP A 551 13.40 3.81 4.92
C ASP A 551 14.60 4.45 5.63
N TYR A 552 15.83 4.04 5.26
CA TYR A 552 17.07 4.55 5.84
C TYR A 552 18.05 5.01 4.76
N PHE A 553 18.21 6.31 4.61
CA PHE A 553 19.25 6.94 3.77
C PHE A 553 20.29 7.60 4.66
N PRO A 554 21.44 6.94 4.88
CA PRO A 554 22.52 7.50 5.69
C PRO A 554 23.00 8.83 5.13
N GLU A 555 23.45 9.75 5.99
CA GLU A 555 23.94 11.08 5.59
C GLU A 555 25.04 11.01 4.52
N LEU A 556 25.99 10.09 4.71
CA LEU A 556 27.09 9.85 3.77
C LEU A 556 26.74 8.81 2.68
N GLY A 557 25.50 8.35 2.65
CA GLY A 557 24.98 7.42 1.65
C GLY A 557 24.74 8.09 0.29
N VAL A 558 25.72 8.85 -0.21
CA VAL A 558 25.67 9.55 -1.47
C VAL A 558 26.88 9.21 -2.32
N VAL A 559 26.64 9.01 -3.61
CA VAL A 559 27.67 8.75 -4.60
C VAL A 559 27.63 9.86 -5.65
N HIS A 560 28.77 10.44 -5.95
CA HIS A 560 28.94 11.44 -7.02
C HIS A 560 29.52 10.78 -8.25
N VAL A 561 28.79 10.85 -9.37
CA VAL A 561 29.17 10.24 -10.63
C VAL A 561 29.84 11.28 -11.53
N GLY A 562 31.16 11.16 -11.68
CA GLY A 562 31.93 12.07 -12.52
C GLY A 562 31.88 13.54 -12.04
N ASP A 563 31.98 14.46 -12.99
CA ASP A 563 31.89 15.89 -12.72
C ASP A 563 30.44 16.35 -12.44
N SER A 564 30.29 17.55 -11.88
CA SER A 564 29.00 18.13 -11.51
C SER A 564 28.27 18.84 -12.66
N ASN A 565 28.87 18.95 -13.85
CA ASN A 565 28.31 19.74 -14.94
C ASN A 565 27.17 19.04 -15.69
N THR A 566 27.17 17.71 -15.67
CA THR A 566 26.15 16.89 -16.31
C THR A 566 25.48 15.97 -15.32
N PRO A 567 24.13 15.82 -15.40
CA PRO A 567 23.38 14.96 -14.48
C PRO A 567 23.54 13.49 -14.82
N ILE A 568 23.19 12.62 -13.87
CA ILE A 568 22.93 11.20 -14.12
C ILE A 568 21.63 11.10 -14.91
N THR A 569 21.67 10.48 -16.08
CA THR A 569 20.49 10.26 -16.92
C THR A 569 19.87 8.90 -16.72
N ALA A 570 20.68 7.84 -16.50
CA ALA A 570 20.19 6.51 -16.22
C ALA A 570 21.18 5.73 -15.37
N MET A 571 20.66 4.74 -14.65
CA MET A 571 21.44 3.71 -13.98
C MET A 571 20.87 2.34 -14.32
N ILE A 572 21.72 1.34 -14.41
CA ILE A 572 21.30 -0.05 -14.62
C ILE A 572 22.30 -1.00 -14.03
N ARG A 573 21.81 -2.00 -13.34
CA ARG A 573 22.67 -3.10 -12.86
C ARG A 573 23.15 -3.97 -14.00
N HIS A 574 24.45 -4.24 -14.01
CA HIS A 574 25.08 -5.14 -14.95
C HIS A 574 26.05 -6.08 -14.23
N TYR A 575 25.66 -7.33 -14.02
CA TYR A 575 26.34 -8.31 -13.17
C TYR A 575 26.58 -7.81 -11.74
N ASP A 576 27.84 -7.65 -11.35
CA ASP A 576 28.30 -7.20 -10.02
C ASP A 576 28.52 -5.68 -9.92
N ARG A 577 28.09 -4.91 -10.93
CA ARG A 577 28.29 -3.47 -11.03
C ARG A 577 26.98 -2.75 -11.32
N LEU A 578 26.94 -1.52 -10.88
CA LEU A 578 25.91 -0.56 -11.27
C LEU A 578 26.52 0.39 -12.29
N LEU A 579 26.04 0.38 -13.52
CA LEU A 579 26.43 1.33 -14.54
C LEU A 579 25.57 2.60 -14.38
N ALA A 580 26.25 3.74 -14.36
CA ALA A 580 25.62 5.06 -14.31
C ALA A 580 25.98 5.82 -15.57
N PHE A 581 24.99 6.31 -16.29
CA PHE A 581 25.14 7.02 -17.54
C PHE A 581 24.84 8.52 -17.34
N LYS A 582 25.60 9.30 -18.06
CA LYS A 582 25.40 10.74 -18.24
C LYS A 582 25.20 10.98 -19.74
N LEU A 583 24.99 12.22 -20.13
CA LEU A 583 24.75 12.55 -21.55
C LEU A 583 25.85 12.02 -22.49
N ASP A 584 27.10 12.12 -22.07
CA ASP A 584 28.30 11.87 -22.89
C ASP A 584 29.32 10.94 -22.22
N SER A 585 28.94 10.25 -21.17
CA SER A 585 29.85 9.39 -20.41
C SER A 585 29.12 8.28 -19.68
N ALA A 586 29.85 7.18 -19.45
CA ALA A 586 29.40 6.05 -18.66
C ALA A 586 30.42 5.73 -17.55
N TRP A 587 29.88 5.38 -16.39
CA TRP A 587 30.61 5.13 -15.16
C TRP A 587 30.17 3.81 -14.55
N SER A 588 31.07 3.18 -13.83
CA SER A 588 30.77 1.96 -13.05
C SER A 588 30.85 2.27 -11.57
N ILE A 589 29.84 1.89 -10.84
CA ILE A 589 29.78 1.88 -9.40
C ILE A 589 29.93 0.43 -8.95
N SER A 590 30.95 0.14 -8.17
CA SER A 590 31.22 -1.19 -7.63
C SER A 590 31.28 -1.15 -6.11
N TYR A 591 30.74 -2.15 -5.45
CA TYR A 591 30.89 -2.34 -4.01
C TYR A 591 32.13 -3.17 -3.73
N SER A 592 33.06 -2.63 -2.95
CA SER A 592 34.25 -3.36 -2.56
C SER A 592 34.71 -3.05 -1.16
N ALA A 593 35.39 -4.01 -0.55
CA ALA A 593 36.06 -3.85 0.71
C ALA A 593 37.53 -3.49 0.47
N ILE A 594 38.03 -2.44 1.11
CA ILE A 594 39.42 -2.02 1.06
C ILE A 594 40.03 -2.17 2.44
N THR A 595 41.17 -2.83 2.52
CA THR A 595 41.98 -2.85 3.75
C THR A 595 42.85 -1.61 3.77
N LEU A 596 42.64 -0.79 4.79
CA LEU A 596 43.42 0.41 5.02
C LEU A 596 44.85 0.07 5.55
N THR A 597 45.74 1.04 5.55
CA THR A 597 47.12 0.86 6.00
C THR A 597 47.25 0.52 7.49
N ASP A 598 46.25 0.81 8.27
CA ASP A 598 46.15 0.44 9.69
C ASP A 598 45.58 -1.00 9.91
N GLY A 599 45.29 -1.71 8.85
CA GLY A 599 44.68 -3.04 8.87
C GLY A 599 43.17 -3.06 9.04
N SER A 600 42.51 -1.92 9.21
CA SER A 600 41.07 -1.85 9.24
C SER A 600 40.49 -2.07 7.85
N VAL A 601 39.30 -2.70 7.78
CA VAL A 601 38.59 -2.95 6.52
C VAL A 601 37.40 -1.99 6.45
N THR A 602 37.37 -1.20 5.39
CA THR A 602 36.21 -0.37 5.04
C THR A 602 35.57 -0.86 3.74
N ALA A 603 34.26 -0.89 3.70
CA ALA A 603 33.52 -1.25 2.50
C ALA A 603 32.73 -0.03 1.99
N GLY A 604 32.69 0.14 0.68
CA GLY A 604 32.00 1.29 0.09
C GLY A 604 31.77 1.14 -1.40
N PHE A 605 31.11 2.14 -1.95
CA PHE A 605 30.83 2.24 -3.39
C PHE A 605 31.88 3.10 -4.07
N TYR A 606 32.55 2.55 -5.06
CA TYR A 606 33.63 3.19 -5.80
C TYR A 606 33.20 3.46 -7.24
N VAL A 607 33.37 4.70 -7.67
CA VAL A 607 32.99 5.19 -9.00
C VAL A 607 34.24 5.18 -9.89
N THR A 608 34.16 4.47 -11.01
CA THR A 608 35.23 4.41 -12.01
C THR A 608 34.68 4.75 -13.40
N PRO A 609 35.43 5.49 -14.24
CA PRO A 609 34.98 5.78 -15.60
C PRO A 609 35.03 4.52 -16.48
N VAL A 610 33.96 4.29 -17.25
CA VAL A 610 33.87 3.22 -18.24
C VAL A 610 34.08 3.77 -19.66
N ASN A 611 33.41 4.87 -19.98
CA ASN A 611 33.54 5.55 -21.27
C ASN A 611 33.40 7.05 -21.05
N ARG A 612 34.16 7.87 -21.78
CA ARG A 612 34.21 9.33 -21.65
C ARG A 612 33.65 10.08 -22.85
N SER A 613 32.99 9.37 -23.76
CA SER A 613 32.45 9.98 -24.99
C SER A 613 31.13 9.39 -25.46
N ILE A 614 30.64 8.35 -24.77
CA ILE A 614 29.36 7.71 -25.07
C ILE A 614 28.60 7.55 -23.76
N GLY A 615 27.33 7.89 -23.76
CA GLY A 615 26.48 7.82 -22.57
C GLY A 615 25.03 7.49 -22.88
N ASN A 616 24.12 8.25 -22.30
CA ASN A 616 22.68 8.11 -22.49
C ASN A 616 21.99 9.46 -22.49
N CYS A 617 21.21 9.79 -23.50
CA CYS A 617 20.50 11.06 -23.61
C CYS A 617 19.06 11.00 -23.07
N ALA A 618 18.46 9.82 -22.91
CA ALA A 618 17.08 9.65 -22.49
C ALA A 618 17.00 9.32 -20.97
N PRO A 619 16.44 10.22 -20.13
CA PRO A 619 16.37 9.99 -18.70
C PRO A 619 15.58 8.73 -18.34
N GLY A 620 16.16 7.88 -17.46
CA GLY A 620 15.56 6.64 -17.03
C GLY A 620 15.55 5.50 -18.06
N GLN A 621 16.08 5.74 -19.27
CA GLN A 621 15.99 4.81 -20.40
C GLN A 621 17.33 4.07 -20.61
N ALA A 622 17.64 3.15 -19.72
CA ALA A 622 18.66 2.12 -19.93
C ALA A 622 18.02 0.76 -19.69
N VAL A 623 18.19 -0.17 -20.61
CA VAL A 623 17.48 -1.46 -20.58
C VAL A 623 18.47 -2.61 -20.76
N LEU A 624 18.31 -3.67 -19.97
CA LEU A 624 19.03 -4.92 -20.17
C LEU A 624 18.34 -5.76 -21.24
N VAL A 625 19.05 -6.00 -22.32
CA VAL A 625 18.64 -6.91 -23.37
C VAL A 625 19.58 -8.11 -23.34
N GLU A 626 19.09 -9.28 -22.96
CA GLU A 626 19.89 -10.50 -22.81
C GLU A 626 21.19 -10.27 -22.00
N ASN A 627 21.07 -9.62 -20.84
CA ASN A 627 22.19 -9.23 -19.98
C ASN A 627 23.18 -8.21 -20.59
N ARG A 628 22.80 -7.53 -21.65
CA ARG A 628 23.59 -6.43 -22.23
C ARG A 628 22.82 -5.12 -22.07
N PRO A 629 23.37 -4.13 -21.36
CA PRO A 629 22.76 -2.83 -21.27
C PRO A 629 22.70 -2.15 -22.64
N ARG A 630 21.58 -1.53 -22.95
CA ARG A 630 21.41 -0.65 -24.11
C ARG A 630 21.03 0.75 -23.68
N THR A 631 21.60 1.73 -24.33
CA THR A 631 21.38 3.16 -24.10
C THR A 631 21.18 3.91 -25.40
N LEU A 632 20.64 5.11 -25.32
CA LEU A 632 20.43 6.02 -26.42
C LEU A 632 21.49 7.12 -26.39
N ASP A 633 22.39 7.14 -27.39
CA ASP A 633 23.48 8.11 -27.51
C ASP A 633 23.13 9.17 -28.56
N GLY A 634 22.15 10.07 -28.22
CA GLY A 634 21.77 11.23 -29.04
C GLY A 634 21.46 10.98 -30.51
N ARG A 635 22.16 10.08 -31.17
CA ARG A 635 22.05 9.74 -32.60
C ARG A 635 22.15 8.25 -32.91
N SER A 636 22.29 7.41 -31.91
CA SER A 636 22.47 5.98 -32.09
C SER A 636 21.98 5.20 -30.87
N ILE A 637 21.74 3.91 -31.09
CA ILE A 637 21.49 2.95 -30.04
C ILE A 637 22.77 2.18 -29.80
N VAL A 638 23.19 2.16 -28.54
CA VAL A 638 24.46 1.59 -28.11
C VAL A 638 24.22 0.40 -27.20
N GLU A 639 24.89 -0.72 -27.48
CA GLU A 639 24.95 -1.89 -26.63
C GLU A 639 26.26 -1.89 -25.85
N TRP A 640 26.19 -2.11 -24.54
CA TRP A 640 27.37 -2.15 -23.68
C TRP A 640 27.79 -3.59 -23.45
N ARG A 641 29.07 -3.86 -23.75
CA ARG A 641 29.68 -5.18 -23.56
C ARG A 641 30.65 -5.15 -22.39
N SER A 642 30.60 -6.14 -21.53
CA SER A 642 31.65 -6.28 -20.53
C SER A 642 32.97 -6.65 -21.25
N ALA A 643 34.03 -5.90 -21.02
CA ALA A 643 35.35 -6.32 -21.39
C ALA A 643 35.65 -7.69 -20.73
N SER A 644 36.11 -8.64 -21.54
CA SER A 644 36.33 -10.02 -21.13
C SER A 644 37.07 -10.18 -19.80
N SER A 645 36.82 -11.31 -19.17
CA SER A 645 37.31 -11.91 -17.94
C SER A 645 38.79 -11.86 -17.59
N SER A 646 39.63 -11.14 -18.30
CA SER A 646 41.05 -10.93 -17.98
C SER A 646 41.21 -9.55 -17.35
N GLY A 647 40.96 -9.43 -16.12
CA GLY A 647 41.40 -8.46 -15.09
C GLY A 647 42.03 -7.10 -15.41
N ASN A 648 42.23 -6.74 -16.67
CA ASN A 648 42.80 -5.48 -17.12
C ASN A 648 41.78 -4.64 -17.89
N ILE A 649 41.09 -3.80 -17.18
CA ILE A 649 40.14 -2.79 -17.71
C ILE A 649 40.88 -1.64 -18.42
N THR A 650 42.19 -1.65 -18.45
CA THR A 650 43.03 -0.52 -18.86
C THR A 650 43.23 -0.38 -20.36
N GLY A 651 42.34 -0.87 -21.23
CA GLY A 651 42.63 -0.67 -22.63
C GLY A 651 41.58 -1.01 -23.66
N ASP A 652 40.36 -1.38 -23.24
CA ASP A 652 39.36 -1.71 -24.23
C ASP A 652 38.43 -0.50 -24.49
N GLU A 653 38.84 0.32 -25.45
CA GLU A 653 38.03 1.44 -25.97
C GLU A 653 36.77 0.95 -26.70
N ARG A 654 36.46 -0.35 -26.71
CA ARG A 654 35.34 -0.97 -27.42
C ARG A 654 34.30 -1.59 -26.49
N ASN A 655 34.08 -0.98 -25.34
CA ASN A 655 33.05 -1.42 -24.40
C ASN A 655 31.60 -0.99 -24.82
N ALA A 656 31.48 -0.16 -25.83
CA ALA A 656 30.25 0.31 -26.40
C ALA A 656 30.17 0.00 -27.89
N GLU A 657 29.16 -0.73 -28.32
CA GLU A 657 28.92 -1.06 -29.71
C GLU A 657 27.64 -0.41 -30.22
N ARG A 658 27.77 0.31 -31.33
CA ARG A 658 26.62 0.89 -32.00
C ARG A 658 25.89 -0.17 -32.80
N ILE A 659 24.68 -0.51 -32.40
CA ILE A 659 23.89 -1.57 -33.06
C ILE A 659 22.89 -1.02 -34.08
N SER A 660 22.68 0.28 -34.13
CA SER A 660 21.71 0.94 -35.00
C SER A 660 22.21 1.32 -36.38
N GLN A 661 23.38 0.86 -36.78
CA GLN A 661 24.00 1.28 -38.08
C GLN A 661 23.11 1.04 -39.30
N ARG A 662 22.29 -0.01 -39.30
CA ARG A 662 21.37 -0.33 -40.40
C ARG A 662 20.19 0.60 -40.54
N VAL A 663 19.84 1.34 -39.45
CA VAL A 663 18.67 2.23 -39.36
C VAL A 663 19.05 3.68 -39.03
N ASP A 664 20.29 4.06 -39.30
CA ASP A 664 20.82 5.39 -39.00
C ASP A 664 20.00 6.53 -39.58
N GLU A 665 19.50 6.41 -40.80
CA GLU A 665 18.66 7.44 -41.42
C GLU A 665 17.32 7.59 -40.72
N THR A 666 16.73 6.46 -40.32
CA THR A 666 15.47 6.46 -39.56
C THR A 666 15.66 7.05 -38.18
N ILE A 667 16.73 6.68 -37.48
CA ILE A 667 17.03 7.21 -36.12
C ILE A 667 17.21 8.73 -36.12
N ARG A 668 17.74 9.30 -37.20
CA ARG A 668 17.94 10.78 -37.31
C ARG A 668 16.62 11.56 -37.21
N SER A 669 15.50 10.92 -37.51
CA SER A 669 14.16 11.53 -37.40
C SER A 669 13.59 11.44 -35.99
N PHE A 670 14.18 10.62 -35.10
CA PHE A 670 13.74 10.45 -33.75
C PHE A 670 14.37 11.48 -32.80
N ASP A 671 13.56 12.01 -31.90
CA ASP A 671 14.07 12.69 -30.71
C ASP A 671 14.36 11.64 -29.64
N LEU A 672 15.60 11.11 -29.64
CA LEU A 672 16.00 10.07 -28.71
C LEU A 672 16.02 10.52 -27.24
N ALA A 673 16.07 11.82 -26.96
CA ALA A 673 16.06 12.33 -25.58
C ALA A 673 14.71 12.13 -24.88
N THR A 674 13.64 12.05 -25.66
CA THR A 674 12.28 11.85 -25.16
C THR A 674 11.75 10.44 -25.42
N ALA A 675 12.56 9.60 -26.10
CA ALA A 675 12.15 8.24 -26.45
C ALA A 675 11.98 7.35 -25.21
N ARG A 676 11.09 6.36 -25.34
CA ARG A 676 10.90 5.29 -24.36
C ARG A 676 11.55 4.01 -24.87
N THR A 677 12.16 3.25 -23.97
CA THR A 677 12.80 1.99 -24.32
C THR A 677 12.25 0.86 -23.49
N PHE A 678 12.12 -0.31 -24.12
CA PHE A 678 11.64 -1.50 -23.44
C PHE A 678 12.21 -2.76 -24.08
N TYR A 679 12.41 -3.82 -23.33
CA TYR A 679 12.73 -5.13 -23.82
C TYR A 679 11.63 -6.12 -23.50
N ASP A 680 10.93 -6.56 -24.53
CA ASP A 680 10.01 -7.68 -24.43
C ASP A 680 10.80 -8.99 -24.44
N LYS A 681 10.89 -9.59 -23.26
CA LYS A 681 11.65 -10.83 -23.05
C LYS A 681 10.97 -12.06 -23.66
N TYR A 682 9.68 -12.01 -23.96
CA TYR A 682 8.92 -13.12 -24.50
C TYR A 682 8.95 -13.14 -26.03
N ALA A 683 8.79 -11.97 -26.65
CA ALA A 683 8.95 -11.81 -28.09
C ALA A 683 10.41 -11.68 -28.53
N HIS A 684 11.38 -11.52 -27.60
CA HIS A 684 12.80 -11.22 -27.90
C HIS A 684 12.95 -9.96 -28.74
N GLU A 685 12.21 -8.90 -28.41
CA GLU A 685 12.18 -7.65 -29.13
C GLU A 685 12.58 -6.46 -28.24
N TYR A 686 13.43 -5.59 -28.77
CA TYR A 686 13.81 -4.35 -28.11
C TYR A 686 13.16 -3.17 -28.81
N TYR A 687 12.40 -2.40 -28.06
CA TYR A 687 11.61 -1.25 -28.51
C TYR A 687 12.32 0.08 -28.21
N VAL A 688 12.32 1.00 -29.15
CA VAL A 688 12.62 2.42 -28.98
C VAL A 688 11.47 3.22 -29.55
N ILE A 689 10.68 3.85 -28.70
CA ILE A 689 9.40 4.47 -29.05
C ILE A 689 9.55 5.98 -28.96
N GLY A 690 9.28 6.67 -30.06
CA GLY A 690 9.23 8.12 -30.11
C GLY A 690 7.92 8.68 -29.58
N ALA A 691 7.94 9.97 -29.23
CA ALA A 691 6.78 10.68 -28.71
C ALA A 691 5.59 10.77 -29.71
N ASP A 692 5.87 10.57 -31.00
CA ASP A 692 4.86 10.54 -32.07
C ASP A 692 4.17 9.20 -32.25
N GLY A 693 4.55 8.18 -31.45
CA GLY A 693 4.02 6.82 -31.54
C GLY A 693 4.70 5.97 -32.62
N THR A 694 5.75 6.48 -33.25
CA THR A 694 6.62 5.65 -34.11
C THR A 694 7.63 4.90 -33.25
N ALA A 695 7.80 3.61 -33.45
CA ALA A 695 8.75 2.80 -32.72
C ALA A 695 9.73 2.09 -33.70
N LEU A 696 11.00 2.07 -33.30
CA LEU A 696 11.99 1.17 -33.85
C LEU A 696 12.04 -0.10 -33.00
N VAL A 697 11.82 -1.25 -33.61
CA VAL A 697 11.80 -2.54 -32.94
C VAL A 697 12.95 -3.39 -33.48
N HIS A 698 13.83 -3.83 -32.60
CA HIS A 698 14.92 -4.72 -32.94
C HIS A 698 14.57 -6.16 -32.51
N GLY A 699 14.27 -7.00 -33.46
CA GLY A 699 14.15 -8.44 -33.25
C GLY A 699 15.54 -9.02 -33.03
N ILE A 700 15.77 -9.59 -31.85
CA ILE A 700 17.12 -10.05 -31.42
C ILE A 700 17.54 -11.27 -32.18
N GLU A 701 16.66 -12.27 -32.29
CA GLU A 701 17.01 -13.52 -32.99
C GLU A 701 17.27 -13.33 -34.49
N PRO A 702 16.38 -12.60 -35.24
CA PRO A 702 16.63 -12.35 -36.67
C PRO A 702 17.68 -11.27 -36.90
N ASP A 703 18.15 -10.55 -35.88
CA ASP A 703 19.01 -9.36 -35.98
C ASP A 703 18.49 -8.38 -37.05
N ALA A 704 17.18 -8.08 -36.94
CA ALA A 704 16.46 -7.27 -37.90
C ALA A 704 15.74 -6.11 -37.20
N TRP A 705 15.62 -5.00 -37.92
CA TRP A 705 14.89 -3.82 -37.42
C TRP A 705 13.58 -3.66 -38.17
N TYR A 706 12.54 -3.32 -37.40
CA TYR A 706 11.19 -3.04 -37.85
C TYR A 706 10.80 -1.63 -37.43
N VAL A 707 9.87 -1.03 -38.16
CA VAL A 707 9.25 0.24 -37.80
C VAL A 707 7.78 -0.02 -37.50
N TYR A 708 7.36 0.23 -36.27
CA TYR A 708 5.95 0.20 -35.87
C TYR A 708 5.41 1.62 -35.79
N THR A 709 4.17 1.81 -36.15
CA THR A 709 3.43 3.07 -36.06
C THR A 709 2.24 2.88 -35.14
N ASN A 710 1.60 3.98 -34.73
CA ASN A 710 0.47 3.98 -33.80
C ASN A 710 0.76 3.40 -32.40
N LEU A 711 2.04 3.26 -32.02
CA LEU A 711 2.44 2.80 -30.70
C LEU A 711 2.76 3.99 -29.79
N ALA A 712 1.75 4.79 -29.45
CA ALA A 712 1.89 5.94 -28.56
C ALA A 712 1.98 5.50 -27.08
N ALA A 713 2.95 4.64 -26.76
CA ALA A 713 3.15 4.11 -25.43
C ALA A 713 3.87 5.12 -24.52
N THR A 714 3.33 5.35 -23.36
CA THR A 714 3.94 6.18 -22.31
C THR A 714 4.81 5.36 -21.36
N CYS A 715 4.47 4.10 -21.16
CA CYS A 715 5.20 3.12 -20.36
C CYS A 715 4.80 1.71 -20.81
N LEU A 716 5.68 0.73 -20.60
CA LEU A 716 5.48 -0.65 -21.04
C LEU A 716 5.84 -1.62 -19.92
N ILE A 717 5.24 -2.81 -19.94
CA ILE A 717 5.54 -3.91 -19.03
C ILE A 717 5.17 -5.27 -19.63
N ASN A 718 5.93 -6.30 -19.29
CA ASN A 718 5.51 -7.68 -19.50
C ASN A 718 4.70 -8.18 -18.29
N TYR A 719 3.49 -8.65 -18.52
CA TYR A 719 2.64 -9.24 -17.51
C TYR A 719 1.93 -10.46 -18.07
N LYS A 720 2.04 -11.61 -17.39
CA LYS A 720 1.48 -12.91 -17.81
C LYS A 720 1.79 -13.27 -19.27
N ASP A 721 3.05 -13.16 -19.64
CA ASP A 721 3.59 -13.49 -20.96
C ASP A 721 3.17 -12.56 -22.12
N GLU A 722 2.42 -11.52 -21.84
CA GLU A 722 2.01 -10.51 -22.82
C GLU A 722 2.67 -9.16 -22.55
N LEU A 723 2.79 -8.34 -23.60
CA LEU A 723 3.28 -6.97 -23.52
C LEU A 723 2.12 -5.99 -23.36
N TYR A 724 2.10 -5.27 -22.23
CA TYR A 724 1.15 -4.21 -21.93
C TYR A 724 1.81 -2.85 -22.03
N TYR A 725 1.04 -1.84 -22.42
CA TYR A 725 1.50 -0.47 -22.44
C TYR A 725 0.40 0.53 -22.06
N GLY A 726 0.83 1.60 -21.38
CA GLY A 726 -0.03 2.72 -21.03
C GLY A 726 -0.06 3.76 -22.15
N THR A 727 -1.15 4.52 -22.22
CA THR A 727 -1.37 5.55 -23.24
C THR A 727 -1.54 6.95 -22.61
N SER A 728 -1.53 7.96 -23.44
CA SER A 728 -1.73 9.35 -23.01
C SER A 728 -3.20 9.69 -22.70
N ASP A 729 -4.13 8.85 -23.13
CA ASP A 729 -5.57 9.00 -22.87
C ASP A 729 -6.07 8.14 -21.71
N GLY A 730 -5.15 7.52 -20.95
CA GLY A 730 -5.45 6.81 -19.71
C GLY A 730 -5.92 5.39 -19.91
N GLN A 731 -5.42 4.73 -20.91
CA GLN A 731 -5.76 3.35 -21.20
C GLN A 731 -4.56 2.44 -21.01
N LEU A 732 -4.85 1.20 -20.71
CA LEU A 732 -3.89 0.12 -20.75
C LEU A 732 -4.24 -0.76 -21.95
N ARG A 733 -3.28 -0.94 -22.85
CA ARG A 733 -3.41 -1.78 -24.05
C ARG A 733 -2.43 -2.92 -23.99
N HIS A 734 -2.69 -4.00 -24.70
CA HIS A 734 -1.77 -5.12 -24.81
C HIS A 734 -1.66 -5.64 -26.23
N PHE A 735 -0.51 -6.24 -26.53
CA PHE A 735 -0.28 -7.02 -27.73
C PHE A 735 -0.85 -8.42 -27.55
N SER A 736 -1.49 -8.96 -28.57
CA SER A 736 -1.97 -10.33 -28.58
C SER A 736 -1.91 -10.90 -29.98
N ASP A 737 -1.51 -12.18 -30.08
CA ASP A 737 -1.52 -12.92 -31.33
C ASP A 737 -2.95 -13.24 -31.86
N GLU A 738 -3.97 -12.96 -31.05
CA GLU A 738 -5.37 -13.17 -31.40
C GLU A 738 -5.96 -12.00 -32.20
N TYR A 739 -5.30 -10.84 -32.23
CA TYR A 739 -5.78 -9.62 -32.88
C TYR A 739 -4.92 -9.28 -34.10
N PHE A 740 -5.57 -8.98 -35.22
CA PHE A 740 -4.94 -8.67 -36.49
C PHE A 740 -5.24 -7.27 -36.99
N SER A 741 -5.64 -6.39 -36.08
CA SER A 741 -5.94 -4.98 -36.34
C SER A 741 -5.67 -4.15 -35.09
N ASP A 742 -5.31 -2.88 -35.26
CA ASP A 742 -5.14 -1.91 -34.20
C ASP A 742 -6.49 -1.25 -33.90
N GLU A 743 -7.18 -1.68 -32.83
CA GLU A 743 -8.48 -1.10 -32.46
C GLU A 743 -9.52 -1.14 -33.59
N GLY A 744 -9.46 -2.18 -34.43
CA GLY A 744 -10.32 -2.32 -35.60
C GLY A 744 -9.84 -1.60 -36.86
N GLU A 745 -8.80 -0.76 -36.74
CA GLU A 745 -8.13 -0.16 -37.89
C GLU A 745 -7.10 -1.12 -38.47
N PRO A 746 -6.93 -1.15 -39.81
CA PRO A 746 -5.97 -2.01 -40.46
C PRO A 746 -4.54 -1.64 -40.10
N ILE A 747 -3.70 -2.64 -39.81
CA ILE A 747 -2.25 -2.46 -39.65
C ILE A 747 -1.64 -2.28 -41.05
N ASP A 748 -1.00 -1.13 -41.33
CA ASP A 748 -0.25 -0.94 -42.60
C ASP A 748 1.09 -1.66 -42.55
N ALA A 749 1.03 -2.99 -42.68
CA ALA A 749 2.20 -3.86 -42.67
C ALA A 749 2.79 -3.98 -44.07
N TYR A 750 4.06 -3.67 -44.24
CA TYR A 750 4.74 -3.85 -45.52
C TYR A 750 6.23 -4.18 -45.36
N TRP A 751 6.69 -4.89 -46.36
CA TRP A 751 8.13 -5.05 -46.63
C TRP A 751 8.42 -4.56 -48.04
N GLU A 752 9.47 -3.74 -48.18
CA GLU A 752 9.94 -3.23 -49.44
C GLU A 752 11.43 -3.56 -49.65
N SER A 753 11.75 -4.17 -50.77
CA SER A 753 13.15 -4.47 -51.06
C SER A 753 13.94 -3.21 -51.44
N GLY A 754 15.23 -3.19 -51.18
CA GLY A 754 16.10 -2.25 -51.82
C GLY A 754 16.08 -2.40 -53.37
N SER A 755 16.64 -1.45 -54.08
CA SER A 755 16.80 -1.53 -55.55
C SER A 755 17.76 -2.67 -55.92
N MET A 756 17.24 -3.76 -56.45
CA MET A 756 17.95 -5.00 -56.79
C MET A 756 18.47 -5.02 -58.24
N PRO A 757 19.76 -5.04 -58.46
CA PRO A 757 20.32 -5.13 -59.82
C PRO A 757 20.39 -6.57 -60.34
N PHE A 758 20.28 -7.60 -59.52
CA PHE A 758 20.31 -9.06 -59.76
C PHE A 758 21.57 -9.62 -60.35
N ASP A 759 22.30 -8.90 -61.16
CA ASP A 759 23.54 -9.25 -61.82
C ASP A 759 24.39 -7.99 -61.90
N ARG A 760 24.75 -7.60 -63.05
CA ARG A 760 25.52 -6.40 -63.31
C ARG A 760 24.65 -5.22 -63.67
N GLU A 761 24.88 -4.06 -63.10
CA GLU A 761 24.06 -2.86 -63.25
C GLU A 761 24.03 -2.35 -64.71
N PHE A 762 25.06 -2.59 -65.49
CA PHE A 762 25.12 -2.20 -66.89
C PHE A 762 24.37 -3.15 -67.82
N LYS A 763 23.72 -4.23 -67.31
CA LYS A 763 22.87 -5.11 -68.07
C LYS A 763 21.39 -4.83 -67.81
N ARG A 764 20.63 -4.70 -68.89
CA ARG A 764 19.17 -4.68 -68.81
C ARG A 764 18.60 -6.07 -68.63
N LYS A 765 17.47 -6.17 -67.97
CA LYS A 765 16.81 -7.40 -67.55
C LYS A 765 15.34 -7.39 -67.92
N TYR A 766 14.76 -8.58 -68.00
CA TYR A 766 13.34 -8.85 -68.10
C TYR A 766 12.92 -9.77 -66.96
N SER A 767 11.76 -9.46 -66.40
CA SER A 767 11.01 -10.37 -65.53
C SER A 767 9.59 -10.50 -66.00
N ALA A 768 9.06 -11.69 -65.98
CA ALA A 768 7.68 -11.91 -66.34
C ALA A 768 6.85 -12.57 -65.25
N MET A 769 7.53 -13.18 -64.30
CA MET A 769 6.93 -13.99 -63.24
C MET A 769 7.61 -13.77 -61.93
N LEU A 770 6.78 -13.69 -60.91
CA LEU A 770 7.14 -13.72 -59.47
C LEU A 770 6.36 -14.87 -58.86
N TRP A 771 6.98 -15.65 -57.98
CA TRP A 771 6.28 -16.58 -57.11
C TRP A 771 6.47 -16.16 -55.69
N VAL A 772 5.38 -16.18 -54.90
CA VAL A 772 5.39 -15.88 -53.51
C VAL A 772 4.85 -17.08 -52.76
N GLY A 773 5.69 -17.65 -51.93
CA GLY A 773 5.29 -18.73 -51.01
C GLY A 773 4.70 -18.12 -49.72
N ILE A 774 3.49 -18.52 -49.38
CA ILE A 774 2.77 -18.01 -48.21
C ILE A 774 2.32 -19.18 -47.37
N LYS A 775 2.35 -19.00 -46.07
CA LYS A 775 1.70 -19.91 -45.14
C LYS A 775 0.18 -19.72 -45.24
N PRO A 776 -0.63 -20.75 -45.42
CA PRO A 776 -2.08 -20.64 -45.34
C PRO A 776 -2.52 -20.26 -43.94
N GLU A 777 -3.35 -19.27 -43.85
CA GLU A 777 -3.93 -18.73 -42.62
C GLU A 777 -5.40 -18.40 -42.82
N ASP A 778 -6.24 -18.55 -41.81
CA ASP A 778 -7.72 -18.38 -41.94
C ASP A 778 -8.13 -16.99 -42.44
N HIS A 779 -7.29 -15.98 -42.11
CA HIS A 779 -7.50 -14.58 -42.50
C HIS A 779 -6.37 -14.05 -43.37
N GLY A 780 -5.72 -14.91 -44.16
CA GLY A 780 -4.55 -14.53 -44.94
C GLY A 780 -4.87 -13.60 -46.11
N TYR A 781 -4.21 -12.46 -46.22
CA TYR A 781 -4.25 -11.51 -47.31
C TYR A 781 -2.87 -10.92 -47.58
N LEU A 782 -2.43 -10.89 -48.85
CA LEU A 782 -1.20 -10.24 -49.26
C LEU A 782 -1.40 -9.49 -50.59
N ALA A 783 -0.99 -8.22 -50.61
CA ALA A 783 -0.84 -7.44 -51.80
C ALA A 783 0.61 -7.40 -52.26
N VAL A 784 0.83 -7.44 -53.55
CA VAL A 784 2.17 -7.47 -54.18
C VAL A 784 2.23 -6.41 -55.26
N THR A 785 3.21 -5.50 -55.12
CA THR A 785 3.54 -4.47 -56.09
C THR A 785 5.01 -4.52 -56.47
N ALA A 786 5.36 -4.02 -57.65
CA ALA A 786 6.73 -3.91 -58.09
C ALA A 786 6.99 -2.54 -58.72
N GLU A 787 8.21 -2.08 -58.59
CA GLU A 787 8.71 -0.87 -59.25
C GLU A 787 10.04 -1.17 -59.96
N THR A 788 10.31 -0.49 -61.04
CA THR A 788 11.57 -0.55 -61.72
C THR A 788 12.05 0.85 -62.13
N ASP A 789 13.35 0.99 -62.51
CA ASP A 789 13.88 2.25 -63.06
C ASP A 789 13.21 2.68 -64.39
N ARG A 790 12.25 1.90 -64.90
CA ARG A 790 11.54 2.16 -66.15
C ARG A 790 10.03 2.29 -66.00
N SER A 791 9.45 1.76 -64.97
CA SER A 791 8.01 1.80 -64.75
C SER A 791 7.71 1.49 -63.32
N SER A 792 6.80 2.26 -62.75
CA SER A 792 6.14 2.03 -61.47
C SER A 792 4.64 1.59 -61.67
N ASP A 793 4.16 1.56 -62.95
CA ASP A 793 2.74 1.26 -63.24
C ASP A 793 2.42 -0.21 -63.26
N PHE A 794 2.91 -0.98 -62.33
CA PHE A 794 2.51 -2.38 -62.17
C PHE A 794 1.22 -2.41 -61.31
N ALA A 795 0.18 -2.96 -61.89
CA ALA A 795 -1.06 -3.15 -61.12
C ALA A 795 -0.76 -4.07 -59.92
N GLU A 796 -1.20 -3.60 -58.77
CA GLU A 796 -1.21 -4.42 -57.56
C GLU A 796 -1.87 -5.75 -57.79
N ARG A 797 -1.35 -6.81 -57.22
CA ARG A 797 -1.91 -8.14 -57.21
C ARG A 797 -2.13 -8.58 -55.78
N SER A 798 -3.35 -8.92 -55.46
CA SER A 798 -3.69 -9.43 -54.15
C SER A 798 -4.20 -10.87 -54.25
N PHE A 799 -4.02 -11.60 -53.21
CA PHE A 799 -4.59 -12.94 -53.03
C PHE A 799 -4.90 -13.16 -51.57
N SER A 800 -5.95 -13.90 -51.28
CA SER A 800 -6.26 -14.42 -49.96
C SER A 800 -5.82 -15.87 -49.88
N THR A 801 -5.31 -16.26 -48.74
CA THR A 801 -4.96 -17.64 -48.38
C THR A 801 -6.17 -18.27 -47.73
N GLY A 802 -6.66 -19.40 -48.27
CA GLY A 802 -7.81 -20.09 -47.68
C GLY A 802 -7.39 -21.26 -46.78
N ASP A 803 -8.37 -21.95 -46.24
CA ASP A 803 -8.36 -22.97 -45.18
C ASP A 803 -7.44 -24.20 -45.33
N ALA A 804 -6.32 -24.13 -46.01
CA ALA A 804 -5.46 -25.26 -46.18
C ALA A 804 -4.49 -25.47 -45.02
N ALA A 805 -4.63 -26.53 -44.30
CA ALA A 805 -3.87 -26.93 -43.16
C ALA A 805 -2.34 -26.93 -43.43
N GLY A 806 -1.64 -25.86 -43.08
CA GLY A 806 -0.21 -25.85 -42.78
C GLY A 806 0.81 -26.04 -43.89
N VAL A 807 0.43 -26.23 -45.13
CA VAL A 807 1.36 -26.40 -46.29
C VAL A 807 1.52 -25.09 -47.04
N PRO A 808 2.76 -24.50 -47.12
CA PRO A 808 2.97 -23.25 -47.86
C PRO A 808 2.46 -23.32 -49.31
N GLU A 809 1.68 -22.35 -49.71
CA GLU A 809 1.22 -22.22 -51.08
C GLU A 809 2.15 -21.31 -51.90
N MET A 810 2.50 -21.75 -53.11
CA MET A 810 3.29 -20.96 -54.06
C MET A 810 2.34 -20.20 -55.01
N ASN A 811 2.14 -18.93 -54.77
CA ASN A 811 1.31 -18.11 -55.58
C ASN A 811 2.07 -17.48 -56.74
N ARG A 812 1.60 -17.67 -57.97
CA ARG A 812 2.23 -17.19 -59.18
C ARG A 812 1.65 -15.89 -59.67
N ILE A 813 2.49 -14.84 -59.70
CA ILE A 813 2.13 -13.50 -60.07
C ILE A 813 2.76 -13.11 -61.38
N LYS A 814 1.99 -12.57 -62.33
CA LYS A 814 2.54 -12.06 -63.59
C LYS A 814 2.85 -10.58 -63.46
N LEU A 815 4.11 -10.25 -63.20
CA LEU A 815 4.65 -8.89 -63.20
C LEU A 815 5.58 -8.72 -64.41
N LYS A 816 5.07 -8.18 -65.54
CA LYS A 816 5.82 -8.05 -66.78
C LYS A 816 6.74 -6.81 -66.75
N ALA A 817 7.89 -6.88 -66.12
CA ALA A 817 8.91 -5.84 -66.10
C ALA A 817 9.84 -5.99 -67.33
N LYS A 818 10.00 -4.92 -68.12
CA LYS A 818 10.75 -4.95 -69.39
C LYS A 818 11.93 -3.95 -69.33
N LYS A 819 13.10 -4.41 -69.78
CA LYS A 819 14.34 -3.60 -69.97
C LYS A 819 14.74 -2.77 -68.75
N PHE A 820 14.49 -3.30 -67.55
CA PHE A 820 14.89 -2.63 -66.30
C PHE A 820 16.36 -2.88 -65.93
N THR A 821 16.92 -2.00 -65.14
CA THR A 821 18.25 -2.16 -64.51
C THR A 821 18.06 -2.51 -63.07
N TYR A 822 17.19 -1.82 -62.38
CA TYR A 822 16.84 -2.05 -60.95
C TYR A 822 15.36 -2.45 -60.82
N TYR A 823 15.14 -3.30 -59.85
CA TYR A 823 13.80 -3.81 -59.49
C TYR A 823 13.58 -3.69 -57.98
N LYS A 824 12.47 -3.09 -57.59
CA LYS A 824 11.96 -3.05 -56.21
C LYS A 824 10.73 -3.88 -56.12
N LEU A 825 10.56 -4.59 -55.00
CA LEU A 825 9.39 -5.38 -54.70
C LEU A 825 8.81 -4.89 -53.38
N LYS A 826 7.53 -4.64 -53.32
CA LYS A 826 6.79 -4.36 -52.11
C LYS A 826 5.74 -5.44 -51.89
N LEU A 827 5.75 -6.02 -50.68
CA LEU A 827 4.73 -6.91 -50.15
C LEU A 827 4.02 -6.14 -49.06
N SER A 828 2.71 -6.14 -49.06
CA SER A 828 1.93 -5.34 -48.09
C SER A 828 0.63 -6.04 -47.69
N ASN A 829 0.24 -5.78 -46.46
CA ASN A 829 -1.09 -6.09 -45.93
C ASN A 829 -1.58 -4.83 -45.18
N ASN A 830 -2.68 -4.26 -45.64
CA ASN A 830 -3.33 -3.09 -45.06
C ASN A 830 -4.83 -3.30 -44.93
N THR A 831 -5.24 -4.53 -44.77
CA THR A 831 -6.66 -4.90 -44.61
C THR A 831 -6.89 -5.31 -43.17
N ALA A 832 -7.94 -4.75 -42.56
CA ALA A 832 -8.28 -5.07 -41.18
C ALA A 832 -8.56 -6.57 -41.01
N ASP A 833 -8.20 -7.12 -39.86
CA ASP A 833 -8.43 -8.48 -39.43
C ASP A 833 -7.84 -9.54 -40.39
N THR A 834 -6.71 -9.22 -41.04
CA THR A 834 -6.02 -10.15 -41.92
C THR A 834 -4.52 -10.29 -41.52
N THR A 835 -3.97 -11.46 -41.85
CA THR A 835 -2.56 -11.83 -41.61
C THR A 835 -1.83 -12.13 -42.91
N ALA A 836 -0.51 -12.14 -42.87
CA ALA A 836 0.31 -12.61 -43.98
C ALA A 836 1.68 -13.14 -43.50
N THR A 837 1.93 -14.43 -43.62
CA THR A 837 3.24 -15.04 -43.41
C THR A 837 3.88 -15.42 -44.74
N VAL A 838 4.87 -14.67 -45.16
CA VAL A 838 5.63 -14.91 -46.38
C VAL A 838 6.79 -15.89 -46.11
N VAL A 839 6.80 -17.00 -46.77
CA VAL A 839 7.82 -18.05 -46.61
C VAL A 839 8.98 -17.89 -47.63
N SER A 840 8.65 -17.54 -48.88
CA SER A 840 9.67 -17.36 -49.93
C SER A 840 9.21 -16.39 -51.01
N VAL A 841 10.15 -15.80 -51.69
CA VAL A 841 9.93 -14.97 -52.88
C VAL A 841 10.90 -15.34 -53.95
N ASP A 842 10.40 -15.83 -55.07
CA ASP A 842 11.17 -16.25 -56.23
C ASP A 842 10.86 -15.41 -57.48
N LEU A 843 11.87 -14.67 -57.93
CA LEU A 843 11.74 -13.82 -59.14
C LEU A 843 12.56 -14.41 -60.29
N ARG A 844 11.91 -14.70 -61.42
CA ARG A 844 12.58 -15.15 -62.64
C ARG A 844 13.06 -13.96 -63.46
N VAL A 845 14.39 -13.79 -63.51
CA VAL A 845 15.05 -12.70 -64.25
C VAL A 845 15.81 -13.24 -65.45
N ARG A 846 15.69 -12.56 -66.61
CA ARG A 846 16.50 -12.86 -67.82
C ARG A 846 17.28 -11.64 -68.28
N GLY A 847 18.48 -11.81 -68.74
CA GLY A 847 19.29 -10.74 -69.35
C GLY A 847 18.72 -10.25 -70.68
N ALA A 848 18.90 -8.95 -70.95
CA ALA A 848 18.29 -8.29 -72.10
C ALA A 848 19.22 -7.34 -72.90
N GLY A 849 20.49 -7.50 -72.73
CA GLY A 849 21.47 -6.58 -73.39
C GLY A 849 22.00 -5.48 -72.47
N TYR A 850 22.80 -4.60 -73.01
CA TYR A 850 23.52 -3.58 -72.24
C TYR A 850 22.75 -2.27 -72.15
N VAL A 851 23.02 -1.52 -71.08
CA VAL A 851 22.57 -0.13 -70.97
C VAL A 851 23.45 0.70 -71.94
N ARG A 852 22.82 1.37 -72.88
CA ARG A 852 23.51 2.31 -73.81
C ARG A 852 23.48 3.70 -73.20
#